data_7febfdcd914aff594fdff27d350773de
#
_entry.id   7febfdcd914aff594fdff27d350773de
#
_cell.length_a   1.000
_cell.length_b   1.000
_cell.length_c   1.000
_cell.angle_alpha   90.00
_cell.angle_beta   90.00
_cell.angle_gamma   90.00
#
_symmetry.space_group_name_H-M   'P 1'
#
loop_
_entity.id
_entity.type
_entity.pdbx_description
1 polymer ?
#
loop_
_entity_poly.entity_id
_entity_poly.type
_entity_poly.pdbx_seq_one_letter_code
_entity_poly.pdbx_strand_id
1 'polypeptide(L)'
;MSDSDHPTPDQAVTQAQAEPPAPSAAESAAHAPEHYEASDITVLEGLEAVRKRPGMYIGSTGERGLHHLVWEIVDNSVDEALAGHGDSIEVTLLEDGGVRVVDHARGIPVDMHPTEGKPAVELVLTVLHAGGKFGGGGYAVSGGLHGVGSSVVNALSRRMEVEIRRQGHVWRQAYQRGIPEAPLDKGEQTEETGTTISFWPDAEIFDATVFDVEVLRKRFQQMAFLNKGLAITLTDLRPAVVEEGEEDLVDVELEGEGEDKPAGPPTWTYRYDRGLQDFVEFINKAKRAEVIHPEIIAFEAEDTDVKISVEVAMQWTGAYSESVHTYANTINTHEGGTHEEGFRTALTAIVNRYARAQGILKEKDANLTGEDIREGLTAVVSVKLGEPQFEGQTKTKLGNAIARTFMVKVMNDQLVAWMESHPQEARSIVTKAQAAAMAREAARKARDATRRKSPLETGGMPGKLRDCSSRNPAESEIFIVEGDSAGGSAVSGRDPRTQAILPIRGKILNVEKARLDRALDNQEVRSLITAFGTGIGEDFDATKLRYHKIILMADADVDGQHICTLLLTLLFRYMRPLIELGHVFIAMPPLYRLKWSNSPHEYVFSDEERDQRLEAGRAAGKRIPKENGIQRYKGLGEMDWKELQTTTMDRDVRTLKQVTVDEAADADTIFSVLMGDDVDARRRFIQENAKDVRFLDI
;
A
#
# COMPACT_ATOMS: atom_id res chain seq x y z
N MET A 1 -77.39 31.20 -2.40
CA MET A 1 -77.90 32.26 -1.53
C MET A 1 -76.69 32.82 -0.89
N SER A 2 -76.24 33.86 -1.48
CA SER A 2 -76.32 35.35 -1.30
C SER A 2 -75.37 35.76 -0.17
N ASP A 3 -74.35 36.39 -0.55
CA ASP A 3 -74.06 37.82 -0.76
C ASP A 3 -73.39 38.50 0.44
N SER A 4 -72.24 39.01 0.18
CA SER A 4 -71.83 40.48 0.18
C SER A 4 -71.49 40.98 1.57
N ASP A 5 -70.54 41.84 1.88
CA ASP A 5 -69.90 42.91 1.15
C ASP A 5 -68.67 43.43 1.95
N HIS A 6 -67.79 44.13 1.27
CA HIS A 6 -66.69 44.96 1.79
C HIS A 6 -67.20 46.24 2.53
N PRO A 7 -66.42 47.04 3.31
CA PRO A 7 -65.25 47.73 2.74
C PRO A 7 -64.08 48.07 3.70
N THR A 8 -62.94 48.40 3.09
CA THR A 8 -61.81 49.17 3.64
C THR A 8 -62.13 50.58 4.07
N PRO A 9 -61.27 51.25 4.90
CA PRO A 9 -60.15 52.07 4.38
C PRO A 9 -58.90 52.22 5.33
N ASP A 10 -57.73 52.29 4.73
CA ASP A 10 -56.75 53.40 4.61
C ASP A 10 -55.91 53.90 5.82
N GLN A 11 -54.58 54.01 5.51
CA GLN A 11 -53.53 54.89 6.08
C GLN A 11 -52.71 54.33 7.28
N ALA A 12 -51.39 54.20 7.23
CA ALA A 12 -50.36 55.15 6.91
C ALA A 12 -48.99 54.51 6.82
N VAL A 13 -48.17 54.99 5.93
CA VAL A 13 -46.80 54.71 5.60
C VAL A 13 -45.85 54.98 6.77
N THR A 14 -44.94 53.99 7.09
CA THR A 14 -43.64 54.36 7.63
C THR A 14 -42.61 53.39 7.00
N GLN A 15 -41.73 53.97 6.19
CA GLN A 15 -40.58 53.25 5.59
C GLN A 15 -39.58 52.91 6.68
N ALA A 16 -39.32 51.58 6.85
CA ALA A 16 -38.10 51.10 7.48
C ALA A 16 -37.28 50.38 6.38
N GLN A 17 -36.06 50.86 6.20
CA GLN A 17 -35.08 50.31 5.25
C GLN A 17 -34.81 48.83 5.56
N ALA A 18 -35.05 47.98 4.59
CA ALA A 18 -34.66 46.56 4.66
C ALA A 18 -33.17 46.44 4.37
N GLU A 19 -32.43 45.80 5.28
CA GLU A 19 -31.11 45.25 5.02
C GLU A 19 -31.21 44.20 3.92
N PRO A 20 -30.17 44.08 3.05
CA PRO A 20 -30.18 43.06 2.03
C PRO A 20 -30.06 41.66 2.66
N PRO A 21 -30.77 40.65 2.14
CA PRO A 21 -30.66 39.29 2.65
C PRO A 21 -29.26 38.73 2.39
N ALA A 22 -28.73 37.99 3.38
CA ALA A 22 -27.51 37.23 3.27
C ALA A 22 -27.58 36.23 2.07
N PRO A 23 -26.49 36.08 1.30
CA PRO A 23 -26.50 35.17 0.15
C PRO A 23 -26.81 33.71 0.60
N SER A 24 -27.76 33.09 -0.10
CA SER A 24 -28.15 31.73 0.15
C SER A 24 -27.03 30.77 -0.28
N ALA A 25 -26.89 29.65 0.43
CA ALA A 25 -25.92 28.58 0.15
C ALA A 25 -26.03 27.94 -1.26
N ALA A 26 -26.82 28.52 -2.16
CA ALA A 26 -26.97 28.06 -3.55
C ALA A 26 -26.08 28.84 -4.55
N GLU A 27 -25.32 29.85 -4.14
CA GLU A 27 -24.49 30.67 -5.05
C GLU A 27 -23.02 30.30 -5.08
N SER A 28 -22.64 29.22 -4.38
CA SER A 28 -21.28 28.64 -4.45
C SER A 28 -21.18 27.40 -5.36
N ALA A 29 -22.21 27.09 -6.15
CA ALA A 29 -22.04 26.18 -7.26
C ALA A 29 -21.31 26.94 -8.36
N ALA A 30 -20.03 26.59 -8.58
CA ALA A 30 -19.24 27.06 -9.70
C ALA A 30 -20.12 27.04 -10.95
N HIS A 31 -20.21 28.17 -11.67
CA HIS A 31 -20.88 28.29 -12.95
C HIS A 31 -20.35 27.18 -13.86
N ALA A 32 -21.12 26.12 -14.06
CA ALA A 32 -20.98 25.29 -15.24
C ALA A 32 -21.28 26.21 -16.43
N PRO A 33 -20.42 26.29 -17.44
CA PRO A 33 -20.70 27.11 -18.60
C PRO A 33 -22.01 26.66 -19.22
N GLU A 34 -22.96 27.58 -19.41
CA GLU A 34 -24.30 27.31 -19.98
C GLU A 34 -24.25 26.73 -21.41
N HIS A 35 -23.09 26.76 -22.07
CA HIS A 35 -22.84 26.18 -23.38
C HIS A 35 -21.56 25.35 -23.34
N TYR A 36 -21.67 24.04 -23.55
CA TYR A 36 -20.56 23.12 -23.84
C TYR A 36 -20.54 22.91 -25.37
N GLU A 37 -19.57 23.51 -26.03
CA GLU A 37 -19.43 23.46 -27.49
C GLU A 37 -18.21 22.61 -27.90
N ALA A 38 -18.11 22.26 -29.18
CA ALA A 38 -16.97 21.51 -29.71
C ALA A 38 -15.62 22.23 -29.53
N SER A 39 -15.63 23.55 -29.40
CA SER A 39 -14.47 24.38 -29.08
C SER A 39 -13.93 24.16 -27.66
N ASP A 40 -14.75 23.65 -26.75
CA ASP A 40 -14.37 23.38 -25.36
C ASP A 40 -13.69 22.02 -25.19
N ILE A 41 -13.68 21.21 -26.27
CA ILE A 41 -12.98 19.93 -26.32
C ILE A 41 -11.53 20.18 -26.69
N THR A 42 -10.64 20.15 -25.69
CA THR A 42 -9.20 20.21 -25.91
C THR A 42 -8.65 18.81 -26.23
N VAL A 43 -8.12 18.62 -27.41
CA VAL A 43 -7.39 17.39 -27.76
C VAL A 43 -5.94 17.57 -27.33
N LEU A 44 -5.48 16.68 -26.46
CA LEU A 44 -4.07 16.60 -26.05
C LEU A 44 -3.40 15.48 -26.83
N GLU A 45 -2.32 15.77 -27.52
CA GLU A 45 -1.57 14.79 -28.31
C GLU A 45 -0.22 14.47 -27.65
N GLY A 46 0.19 13.19 -27.78
CA GLY A 46 1.52 12.73 -27.39
C GLY A 46 1.86 12.94 -25.91
N LEU A 47 3.08 13.38 -25.63
CA LEU A 47 3.63 13.53 -24.29
C LEU A 47 3.05 14.72 -23.52
N GLU A 48 2.41 15.67 -24.17
CA GLU A 48 1.73 16.78 -23.50
C GLU A 48 0.56 16.30 -22.63
N ALA A 49 -0.15 15.26 -23.08
CA ALA A 49 -1.22 14.62 -22.30
C ALA A 49 -0.69 14.03 -20.98
N VAL A 50 0.50 13.44 -21.02
CA VAL A 50 1.18 12.87 -19.84
C VAL A 50 1.51 13.98 -18.83
N ARG A 51 2.10 15.08 -19.29
CA ARG A 51 2.48 16.22 -18.43
C ARG A 51 1.27 16.91 -17.78
N LYS A 52 0.15 17.00 -18.50
CA LYS A 52 -1.09 17.61 -17.97
C LYS A 52 -1.84 16.73 -16.99
N ARG A 53 -1.75 15.40 -17.12
CA ARG A 53 -2.45 14.43 -16.25
C ARG A 53 -1.53 13.27 -15.85
N PRO A 54 -0.42 13.55 -15.13
CA PRO A 54 0.57 12.53 -14.78
C PRO A 54 -0.04 11.41 -13.93
N GLY A 55 -0.98 11.70 -13.04
CA GLY A 55 -1.65 10.70 -12.21
C GLY A 55 -2.34 9.58 -12.98
N MET A 56 -2.72 9.78 -14.24
CA MET A 56 -3.27 8.71 -15.09
C MET A 56 -2.23 7.65 -15.48
N TYR A 57 -0.94 8.00 -15.47
CA TYR A 57 0.16 7.13 -15.90
C TYR A 57 1.00 6.59 -14.75
N ILE A 58 1.22 7.40 -13.71
CA ILE A 58 2.06 7.05 -12.56
C ILE A 58 1.29 7.02 -11.22
N GLY A 59 -0.03 7.16 -11.25
CA GLY A 59 -0.92 7.07 -10.10
C GLY A 59 -1.00 8.33 -9.24
N SER A 60 0.10 9.03 -8.99
CA SER A 60 0.15 10.28 -8.21
C SER A 60 1.36 11.13 -8.61
N THR A 61 1.41 12.38 -8.15
CA THR A 61 2.58 13.28 -8.27
C THR A 61 3.40 13.38 -6.97
N GLY A 62 2.97 12.69 -5.93
CA GLY A 62 3.70 12.56 -4.68
C GLY A 62 4.83 11.53 -4.75
N GLU A 63 5.37 11.18 -3.60
CA GLU A 63 6.51 10.28 -3.42
C GLU A 63 6.37 8.95 -4.19
N ARG A 64 5.21 8.30 -4.12
CA ARG A 64 4.96 7.04 -4.82
C ARG A 64 5.09 7.16 -6.35
N GLY A 65 4.52 8.22 -6.94
CA GLY A 65 4.63 8.48 -8.36
C GLY A 65 6.05 8.84 -8.79
N LEU A 66 6.82 9.51 -7.91
CA LEU A 66 8.23 9.79 -8.14
C LEU A 66 9.04 8.49 -8.27
N HIS A 67 8.90 7.57 -7.31
CA HIS A 67 9.60 6.28 -7.34
C HIS A 67 9.17 5.41 -8.52
N HIS A 68 7.92 5.55 -8.98
CA HIS A 68 7.42 4.82 -10.15
C HIS A 68 8.24 5.09 -11.42
N LEU A 69 8.82 6.28 -11.57
CA LEU A 69 9.72 6.58 -12.69
C LEU A 69 10.94 5.65 -12.71
N VAL A 70 11.52 5.37 -11.55
CA VAL A 70 12.67 4.44 -11.43
C VAL A 70 12.23 3.03 -11.80
N TRP A 71 11.07 2.60 -11.30
CA TRP A 71 10.56 1.25 -11.55
C TRP A 71 10.29 1.00 -13.03
N GLU A 72 9.72 1.97 -13.76
CA GLU A 72 9.47 1.84 -15.20
C GLU A 72 10.76 1.65 -16.03
N ILE A 73 11.87 2.30 -15.64
CA ILE A 73 13.15 2.11 -16.33
C ILE A 73 13.79 0.77 -15.93
N VAL A 74 13.79 0.43 -14.64
CA VAL A 74 14.37 -0.84 -14.15
C VAL A 74 13.58 -2.04 -14.68
N ASP A 75 12.25 -1.97 -14.74
CA ASP A 75 11.40 -3.03 -15.30
C ASP A 75 11.74 -3.34 -16.78
N ASN A 76 12.17 -2.34 -17.56
CA ASN A 76 12.62 -2.58 -18.92
C ASN A 76 13.93 -3.39 -18.98
N SER A 77 14.86 -3.12 -18.06
CA SER A 77 16.10 -3.90 -17.92
C SER A 77 15.82 -5.31 -17.39
N VAL A 78 14.86 -5.47 -16.50
CA VAL A 78 14.36 -6.79 -16.03
C VAL A 78 13.73 -7.58 -17.16
N ASP A 79 12.95 -6.94 -18.05
CA ASP A 79 12.37 -7.60 -19.22
C ASP A 79 13.45 -8.12 -20.18
N GLU A 80 14.57 -7.41 -20.36
CA GLU A 80 15.73 -7.90 -21.10
C GLU A 80 16.36 -9.13 -20.42
N ALA A 81 16.53 -9.11 -19.10
CA ALA A 81 17.05 -10.25 -18.33
C ALA A 81 16.10 -11.45 -18.43
N LEU A 82 14.78 -11.26 -18.36
CA LEU A 82 13.78 -12.31 -18.57
C LEU A 82 13.80 -12.88 -19.97
N ALA A 83 14.19 -12.09 -20.97
CA ALA A 83 14.42 -12.55 -22.35
C ALA A 83 15.77 -13.27 -22.53
N GLY A 84 16.54 -13.45 -21.45
CA GLY A 84 17.84 -14.13 -21.46
C GLY A 84 19.02 -13.25 -21.88
N HIS A 85 18.85 -11.92 -21.77
CA HIS A 85 19.88 -10.95 -22.14
C HIS A 85 20.27 -10.08 -20.95
N GLY A 86 21.50 -10.30 -20.45
CA GLY A 86 22.01 -9.61 -19.27
C GLY A 86 21.56 -10.27 -17.95
N ASP A 87 22.36 -10.09 -16.92
CA ASP A 87 22.17 -10.68 -15.58
C ASP A 87 22.45 -9.67 -14.46
N SER A 88 22.69 -8.40 -14.84
CA SER A 88 22.99 -7.33 -13.88
C SER A 88 22.38 -5.99 -14.29
N ILE A 89 21.87 -5.27 -13.28
CA ILE A 89 21.31 -3.93 -13.39
C ILE A 89 21.97 -3.08 -12.30
N GLU A 90 22.46 -1.90 -12.69
CA GLU A 90 23.04 -0.94 -11.76
C GLU A 90 22.17 0.32 -11.71
N VAL A 91 21.77 0.71 -10.52
CA VAL A 91 20.99 1.94 -10.27
C VAL A 91 21.82 2.87 -9.40
N THR A 92 21.97 4.11 -9.82
CA THR A 92 22.74 5.11 -9.08
C THR A 92 21.90 6.35 -8.84
N LEU A 93 21.75 6.75 -7.59
CA LEU A 93 21.23 8.06 -7.22
C LEU A 93 22.37 9.07 -7.33
N LEU A 94 22.20 10.05 -8.21
CA LEU A 94 23.22 11.03 -8.55
C LEU A 94 23.22 12.19 -7.54
N GLU A 95 24.37 12.83 -7.33
CA GLU A 95 24.55 13.98 -6.43
C GLU A 95 23.58 15.15 -6.76
N ASP A 96 23.21 15.32 -8.02
CA ASP A 96 22.36 16.39 -8.53
C ASP A 96 20.85 16.06 -8.53
N GLY A 97 20.48 14.96 -7.86
CA GLY A 97 19.09 14.51 -7.72
C GLY A 97 18.54 13.70 -8.90
N GLY A 98 19.39 13.33 -9.85
CA GLY A 98 19.06 12.43 -10.94
C GLY A 98 19.16 10.95 -10.54
N VAL A 99 18.66 10.08 -11.41
CA VAL A 99 18.82 8.62 -11.32
C VAL A 99 19.45 8.12 -12.61
N ARG A 100 20.43 7.23 -12.47
CA ARG A 100 21.05 6.51 -13.59
C ARG A 100 20.77 5.03 -13.45
N VAL A 101 20.26 4.40 -14.52
CA VAL A 101 20.05 2.95 -14.62
C VAL A 101 20.90 2.43 -15.77
N VAL A 102 21.68 1.40 -15.50
CA VAL A 102 22.56 0.73 -16.47
C VAL A 102 22.18 -0.74 -16.55
N ASP A 103 21.99 -1.24 -17.75
CA ASP A 103 21.94 -2.66 -18.05
C ASP A 103 23.03 -3.07 -19.04
N HIS A 104 23.36 -4.36 -19.03
CA HIS A 104 24.32 -4.99 -19.93
C HIS A 104 23.61 -5.98 -20.89
N ALA A 105 22.41 -5.59 -21.35
CA ALA A 105 21.58 -6.39 -22.24
C ALA A 105 21.86 -6.08 -23.72
N ARG A 106 20.88 -6.26 -24.59
CA ARG A 106 21.05 -6.05 -26.07
C ARG A 106 21.21 -4.58 -26.46
N GLY A 107 20.82 -3.65 -25.61
CA GLY A 107 20.64 -2.24 -25.92
C GLY A 107 19.38 -1.95 -26.76
N ILE A 108 18.76 -0.80 -26.55
CA ILE A 108 17.60 -0.35 -27.33
C ILE A 108 17.98 -0.27 -28.83
N PRO A 109 17.11 -0.70 -29.78
CA PRO A 109 17.39 -0.57 -31.23
C PRO A 109 17.64 0.88 -31.63
N VAL A 110 18.70 1.08 -32.43
CA VAL A 110 19.16 2.40 -32.91
C VAL A 110 18.85 2.62 -34.39
N ASP A 111 18.38 1.57 -35.09
CA ASP A 111 18.05 1.60 -36.49
C ASP A 111 16.88 2.54 -36.79
N MET A 112 16.84 3.06 -38.01
CA MET A 112 15.72 3.87 -38.49
C MET A 112 14.47 3.01 -38.64
N HIS A 113 13.37 3.42 -38.00
CA HIS A 113 12.08 2.72 -38.12
C HIS A 113 11.54 2.84 -39.57
N PRO A 114 11.15 1.75 -40.22
CA PRO A 114 10.82 1.73 -41.64
C PRO A 114 9.70 2.69 -42.07
N THR A 115 8.70 2.90 -41.22
CA THR A 115 7.53 3.73 -41.54
C THR A 115 7.61 5.13 -40.94
N GLU A 116 8.21 5.27 -39.74
CA GLU A 116 8.22 6.56 -39.02
C GLU A 116 9.41 7.46 -39.42
N GLY A 117 10.46 6.90 -40.04
CA GLY A 117 11.62 7.67 -40.47
C GLY A 117 12.44 8.30 -39.32
N LYS A 118 12.32 7.75 -38.12
CA LYS A 118 13.04 8.13 -36.91
C LYS A 118 13.80 6.95 -36.33
N PRO A 119 14.89 7.18 -35.57
CA PRO A 119 15.54 6.09 -34.84
C PRO A 119 14.55 5.40 -33.87
N ALA A 120 14.64 4.07 -33.76
CA ALA A 120 13.72 3.31 -32.89
C ALA A 120 13.78 3.78 -31.44
N VAL A 121 14.95 4.11 -30.91
CA VAL A 121 15.12 4.67 -29.56
C VAL A 121 14.32 5.97 -29.36
N GLU A 122 14.35 6.88 -30.38
CA GLU A 122 13.58 8.13 -30.30
C GLU A 122 12.07 7.83 -30.23
N LEU A 123 11.57 6.86 -30.99
CA LEU A 123 10.17 6.45 -30.95
C LEU A 123 9.79 5.89 -29.57
N VAL A 124 10.60 4.98 -29.01
CA VAL A 124 10.37 4.38 -27.69
C VAL A 124 10.31 5.45 -26.59
N LEU A 125 11.10 6.52 -26.71
CA LEU A 125 11.20 7.55 -25.68
C LEU A 125 10.26 8.75 -25.91
N THR A 126 9.66 8.91 -27.10
CA THR A 126 8.83 10.09 -27.42
C THR A 126 7.41 9.78 -27.86
N VAL A 127 7.09 8.52 -28.17
CA VAL A 127 5.76 8.13 -28.65
C VAL A 127 5.10 7.18 -27.65
N LEU A 128 3.87 7.50 -27.26
CA LEU A 128 3.06 6.61 -26.44
C LEU A 128 2.65 5.37 -27.25
N HIS A 129 2.63 4.21 -26.60
CA HIS A 129 2.30 2.93 -27.24
C HIS A 129 3.27 2.53 -28.37
N ALA A 130 4.53 2.93 -28.25
CA ALA A 130 5.62 2.48 -29.11
C ALA A 130 6.53 1.51 -28.34
N GLY A 131 6.82 0.33 -28.91
CA GLY A 131 7.72 -0.62 -28.28
C GLY A 131 7.72 -2.00 -28.94
N GLY A 132 8.81 -2.75 -28.77
CA GLY A 132 8.99 -4.09 -29.32
C GLY A 132 8.18 -5.19 -28.63
N LYS A 133 7.37 -4.84 -27.63
CA LYS A 133 6.59 -5.78 -26.81
C LYS A 133 5.19 -6.08 -27.39
N PHE A 134 4.74 -5.32 -28.41
CA PHE A 134 3.40 -5.47 -29.02
C PHE A 134 3.29 -6.54 -30.14
N GLY A 135 4.37 -7.14 -30.59
CA GLY A 135 4.34 -8.01 -31.78
C GLY A 135 4.85 -9.42 -31.60
N GLY A 136 5.11 -9.89 -30.38
CA GLY A 136 5.50 -11.28 -30.10
C GLY A 136 6.89 -11.73 -30.63
N GLY A 137 7.67 -10.83 -31.21
CA GLY A 137 8.96 -11.19 -31.84
C GLY A 137 10.20 -11.01 -30.96
N GLY A 138 10.14 -10.28 -29.86
CA GLY A 138 11.31 -9.93 -29.05
C GLY A 138 11.28 -10.42 -27.60
N TYR A 139 10.08 -10.62 -27.04
CA TYR A 139 9.88 -11.00 -25.64
C TYR A 139 8.78 -12.05 -25.52
N ALA A 140 9.10 -13.19 -24.93
CA ALA A 140 8.12 -14.24 -24.65
C ALA A 140 7.22 -13.85 -23.48
N VAL A 141 7.79 -13.15 -22.51
CA VAL A 141 7.15 -12.63 -21.29
C VAL A 141 7.69 -11.23 -21.04
N SER A 142 6.85 -10.31 -20.57
CA SER A 142 7.26 -8.94 -20.22
C SER A 142 6.35 -8.38 -19.14
N GLY A 143 6.92 -7.62 -18.20
CA GLY A 143 6.19 -6.82 -17.20
C GLY A 143 5.63 -5.52 -17.79
N GLY A 144 6.33 -4.95 -18.76
CA GLY A 144 5.93 -3.75 -19.48
C GLY A 144 4.89 -4.04 -20.57
N LEU A 145 3.60 -3.83 -20.29
CA LEU A 145 2.48 -4.22 -21.16
C LEU A 145 2.00 -3.12 -22.11
N HIS A 146 2.20 -1.86 -21.75
CA HIS A 146 1.52 -0.75 -22.42
C HIS A 146 2.43 0.03 -23.40
N GLY A 147 3.75 -0.21 -23.40
CA GLY A 147 4.71 0.51 -24.23
C GLY A 147 4.72 2.02 -23.99
N VAL A 148 4.48 2.43 -22.74
CA VAL A 148 4.43 3.85 -22.37
C VAL A 148 5.44 4.23 -21.30
N GLY A 149 6.00 3.28 -20.55
CA GLY A 149 6.83 3.57 -19.36
C GLY A 149 7.97 4.53 -19.64
N SER A 150 8.86 4.20 -20.59
CA SER A 150 10.02 5.04 -20.90
C SER A 150 9.63 6.41 -21.43
N SER A 151 8.58 6.51 -22.26
CA SER A 151 8.10 7.79 -22.80
C SER A 151 7.42 8.64 -21.73
N VAL A 152 6.75 8.01 -20.76
CA VAL A 152 6.18 8.69 -19.59
C VAL A 152 7.28 9.24 -18.69
N VAL A 153 8.33 8.45 -18.37
CA VAL A 153 9.48 8.94 -17.60
C VAL A 153 10.15 10.13 -18.30
N ASN A 154 10.36 10.04 -19.62
CA ASN A 154 10.92 11.14 -20.40
C ASN A 154 10.04 12.40 -20.34
N ALA A 155 8.72 12.26 -20.50
CA ALA A 155 7.79 13.39 -20.44
C ALA A 155 7.75 14.07 -19.04
N LEU A 156 7.90 13.30 -17.96
CA LEU A 156 7.83 13.78 -16.58
C LEU A 156 9.21 14.17 -16.01
N SER A 157 10.27 14.06 -16.81
CA SER A 157 11.62 14.49 -16.47
C SER A 157 11.94 15.84 -17.07
N ARG A 158 12.61 16.72 -16.31
CA ARG A 158 13.17 17.97 -16.85
C ARG A 158 14.26 17.69 -17.90
N ARG A 159 15.00 16.59 -17.71
CA ARG A 159 16.06 16.12 -18.59
C ARG A 159 16.13 14.60 -18.56
N MET A 160 16.42 13.98 -19.70
CA MET A 160 16.77 12.57 -19.83
C MET A 160 17.92 12.41 -20.78
N GLU A 161 18.85 11.52 -20.47
CA GLU A 161 19.98 11.15 -21.31
C GLU A 161 19.95 9.64 -21.53
N VAL A 162 20.12 9.22 -22.77
CA VAL A 162 20.26 7.82 -23.14
C VAL A 162 21.60 7.57 -23.80
N GLU A 163 22.32 6.55 -23.34
CA GLU A 163 23.50 6.00 -23.97
C GLU A 163 23.22 4.52 -24.28
N ILE A 164 23.44 4.13 -25.52
CA ILE A 164 23.17 2.76 -25.98
C ILE A 164 24.45 2.20 -26.59
N ARG A 165 24.89 1.06 -26.08
CA ARG A 165 26.00 0.27 -26.60
C ARG A 165 25.43 -0.85 -27.49
N ARG A 166 25.46 -0.62 -28.79
CA ARG A 166 24.87 -1.55 -29.77
C ARG A 166 25.54 -1.42 -31.15
N GLN A 167 25.58 -2.51 -31.87
CA GLN A 167 26.14 -2.58 -33.22
C GLN A 167 27.61 -2.07 -33.33
N GLY A 168 28.39 -2.36 -32.28
CA GLY A 168 29.80 -2.02 -32.21
C GLY A 168 30.09 -0.53 -31.96
N HIS A 169 29.11 0.26 -31.56
CA HIS A 169 29.25 1.69 -31.26
C HIS A 169 28.43 2.10 -30.04
N VAL A 170 28.87 3.21 -29.44
CA VAL A 170 28.09 3.94 -28.42
C VAL A 170 27.23 4.97 -29.12
N TRP A 171 25.95 5.01 -28.80
CA TRP A 171 24.98 5.96 -29.36
C TRP A 171 24.41 6.80 -28.22
N ARG A 172 24.27 8.12 -28.44
CA ARG A 172 23.81 9.06 -27.42
C ARG A 172 22.73 9.98 -27.91
N GLN A 173 21.72 10.22 -27.05
CA GLN A 173 20.71 11.25 -27.31
C GLN A 173 20.23 11.82 -25.97
N ALA A 174 19.97 13.14 -25.96
CA ALA A 174 19.44 13.83 -24.79
C ALA A 174 18.06 14.41 -25.10
N TYR A 175 17.25 14.52 -24.06
CA TYR A 175 15.88 15.00 -24.14
C TYR A 175 15.61 16.01 -23.03
N GLN A 176 14.79 17.00 -23.34
CA GLN A 176 14.27 17.97 -22.39
C GLN A 176 12.74 17.89 -22.40
N ARG A 177 12.15 17.48 -21.27
CA ARG A 177 10.69 17.35 -21.13
C ARG A 177 10.02 16.54 -22.25
N GLY A 178 10.65 15.44 -22.63
CA GLY A 178 10.16 14.55 -23.68
C GLY A 178 10.55 14.95 -25.12
N ILE A 179 11.23 16.08 -25.32
CA ILE A 179 11.62 16.57 -26.64
C ILE A 179 13.11 16.30 -26.85
N PRO A 180 13.54 15.66 -27.96
CA PRO A 180 14.94 15.44 -28.22
C PRO A 180 15.68 16.78 -28.48
N GLU A 181 16.84 16.97 -27.85
CA GLU A 181 17.66 18.18 -28.00
C GLU A 181 18.43 18.18 -29.31
N ALA A 182 18.80 16.99 -29.79
CA ALA A 182 19.55 16.78 -31.02
C ALA A 182 19.22 15.40 -31.63
N PRO A 183 19.54 15.17 -32.90
CA PRO A 183 19.48 13.83 -33.49
C PRO A 183 20.35 12.83 -32.73
N LEU A 184 20.03 11.52 -32.85
CA LEU A 184 20.84 10.44 -32.30
C LEU A 184 22.28 10.51 -32.81
N ASP A 185 23.24 10.66 -31.91
CA ASP A 185 24.67 10.77 -32.23
C ASP A 185 25.35 9.39 -32.12
N LYS A 186 26.19 9.11 -33.15
CA LYS A 186 27.00 7.90 -33.21
C LYS A 186 28.41 8.20 -32.74
N GLY A 187 28.73 7.76 -31.53
CA GLY A 187 30.03 7.97 -30.90
C GLY A 187 31.08 6.89 -31.18
N GLU A 188 31.91 6.63 -30.18
CA GLU A 188 33.05 5.72 -30.19
C GLU A 188 32.67 4.26 -30.43
N GLN A 189 33.66 3.46 -30.86
CA GLN A 189 33.49 2.01 -30.97
C GLN A 189 33.54 1.33 -29.62
N THR A 190 32.72 0.30 -29.45
CA THR A 190 32.70 -0.54 -28.26
C THR A 190 32.35 -1.98 -28.62
N GLU A 191 32.88 -2.94 -27.82
CA GLU A 191 32.49 -4.36 -27.89
C GLU A 191 31.35 -4.68 -26.91
N GLU A 192 31.04 -3.77 -25.98
CA GLU A 192 29.98 -3.92 -25.00
C GLU A 192 28.60 -3.71 -25.63
N THR A 193 27.59 -4.28 -24.97
CA THR A 193 26.18 -4.05 -25.27
C THR A 193 25.44 -3.61 -24.02
N GLY A 194 24.34 -2.89 -24.17
CA GLY A 194 23.52 -2.46 -23.04
C GLY A 194 22.90 -1.08 -23.22
N THR A 195 22.10 -0.67 -22.24
CA THR A 195 21.48 0.65 -22.20
C THR A 195 21.82 1.36 -20.91
N THR A 196 22.10 2.64 -20.97
CA THR A 196 22.20 3.54 -19.82
C THR A 196 21.17 4.64 -19.97
N ILE A 197 20.27 4.79 -19.00
CA ILE A 197 19.31 5.89 -18.95
C ILE A 197 19.58 6.68 -17.67
N SER A 198 19.82 7.99 -17.84
CA SER A 198 19.88 8.94 -16.74
C SER A 198 18.71 9.92 -16.86
N PHE A 199 17.98 10.18 -15.80
CA PHE A 199 16.85 11.11 -15.82
C PHE A 199 16.76 11.94 -14.54
N TRP A 200 16.19 13.14 -14.67
CA TRP A 200 16.00 14.10 -13.59
C TRP A 200 14.51 14.47 -13.53
N PRO A 201 13.79 14.13 -12.49
CA PRO A 201 12.38 14.48 -12.34
C PRO A 201 12.12 15.98 -12.49
N ASP A 202 10.96 16.35 -13.03
CA ASP A 202 10.59 17.75 -13.22
C ASP A 202 9.86 18.29 -11.99
N ALA A 203 10.46 19.24 -11.28
CA ALA A 203 9.89 19.89 -10.10
C ALA A 203 8.61 20.71 -10.40
N GLU A 204 8.26 20.96 -11.67
CA GLU A 204 6.97 21.54 -12.04
C GLU A 204 5.83 20.50 -12.01
N ILE A 205 6.15 19.21 -11.92
CA ILE A 205 5.18 18.10 -11.93
C ILE A 205 5.07 17.47 -10.54
N PHE A 206 6.21 17.22 -9.88
CA PHE A 206 6.27 16.49 -8.62
C PHE A 206 6.31 17.42 -7.41
N ASP A 207 5.58 17.05 -6.35
CA ASP A 207 5.54 17.79 -5.09
C ASP A 207 6.91 17.78 -4.39
N ALA A 208 7.67 16.71 -4.57
CA ALA A 208 9.06 16.55 -4.16
C ALA A 208 9.83 15.73 -5.20
N THR A 209 11.14 15.96 -5.33
CA THR A 209 12.01 15.28 -6.30
C THR A 209 13.15 14.50 -5.62
N VAL A 210 13.03 14.26 -4.32
CA VAL A 210 14.01 13.48 -3.54
C VAL A 210 13.56 12.04 -3.43
N PHE A 211 14.39 11.11 -3.89
CA PHE A 211 14.11 9.68 -3.82
C PHE A 211 14.45 9.11 -2.44
N ASP A 212 13.56 8.30 -1.88
CA ASP A 212 13.82 7.53 -0.67
C ASP A 212 14.59 6.25 -1.03
N VAL A 213 15.78 6.10 -0.43
CA VAL A 213 16.67 4.95 -0.65
C VAL A 213 16.03 3.65 -0.15
N GLU A 214 15.34 3.69 0.99
CA GLU A 214 14.76 2.48 1.58
C GLU A 214 13.60 1.94 0.74
N VAL A 215 12.80 2.80 0.13
CA VAL A 215 11.76 2.41 -0.83
C VAL A 215 12.38 1.71 -2.04
N LEU A 216 13.46 2.26 -2.58
CA LEU A 216 14.15 1.64 -3.72
C LEU A 216 14.83 0.32 -3.33
N ARG A 217 15.51 0.26 -2.19
CA ARG A 217 16.17 -0.95 -1.67
C ARG A 217 15.20 -2.11 -1.54
N LYS A 218 14.06 -1.91 -0.89
CA LYS A 218 13.03 -2.92 -0.71
C LYS A 218 12.50 -3.43 -2.04
N ARG A 219 12.21 -2.54 -2.96
CA ARG A 219 11.71 -2.93 -4.28
C ARG A 219 12.75 -3.72 -5.09
N PHE A 220 14.02 -3.29 -5.10
CA PHE A 220 15.06 -4.01 -5.83
C PHE A 220 15.38 -5.38 -5.23
N GLN A 221 15.33 -5.50 -3.92
CA GLN A 221 15.44 -6.79 -3.24
C GLN A 221 14.31 -7.73 -3.66
N GLN A 222 13.08 -7.26 -3.69
CA GLN A 222 11.93 -8.04 -4.15
C GLN A 222 12.06 -8.45 -5.62
N MET A 223 12.47 -7.53 -6.50
CA MET A 223 12.69 -7.83 -7.91
C MET A 223 13.79 -8.88 -8.11
N ALA A 224 14.86 -8.85 -7.31
CA ALA A 224 15.93 -9.84 -7.35
C ALA A 224 15.45 -11.23 -6.88
N PHE A 225 14.56 -11.33 -5.88
CA PHE A 225 13.92 -12.59 -5.49
C PHE A 225 13.06 -13.19 -6.61
N LEU A 226 12.30 -12.35 -7.33
CA LEU A 226 11.39 -12.77 -8.40
C LEU A 226 12.11 -13.14 -9.70
N ASN A 227 13.38 -12.76 -9.84
CA ASN A 227 14.19 -12.98 -11.02
C ASN A 227 15.49 -13.67 -10.65
N LYS A 228 15.41 -15.01 -10.50
CA LYS A 228 16.49 -15.90 -10.08
C LYS A 228 17.80 -15.61 -10.81
N GLY A 229 18.87 -15.32 -10.06
CA GLY A 229 20.20 -15.07 -10.59
C GLY A 229 20.44 -13.64 -11.10
N LEU A 230 19.42 -12.79 -11.19
CA LEU A 230 19.58 -11.37 -11.55
C LEU A 230 20.22 -10.59 -10.39
N ALA A 231 21.29 -9.86 -10.68
CA ALA A 231 21.92 -8.94 -9.74
C ALA A 231 21.40 -7.53 -9.92
N ILE A 232 20.90 -6.89 -8.86
CA ILE A 232 20.50 -5.49 -8.87
C ILE A 232 21.34 -4.75 -7.83
N THR A 233 22.08 -3.75 -8.26
CA THR A 233 22.96 -2.93 -7.39
C THR A 233 22.42 -1.52 -7.32
N LEU A 234 22.20 -1.00 -6.10
CA LEU A 234 21.86 0.40 -5.81
C LEU A 234 23.06 1.09 -5.18
N THR A 235 23.46 2.23 -5.74
CA THR A 235 24.50 3.10 -5.20
C THR A 235 23.92 4.49 -4.96
N ASP A 236 24.16 5.05 -3.78
CA ASP A 236 23.76 6.42 -3.43
C ASP A 236 24.97 7.34 -3.40
N LEU A 237 25.08 8.24 -4.39
CA LEU A 237 26.16 9.24 -4.48
C LEU A 237 25.79 10.57 -3.82
N ARG A 238 24.57 10.70 -3.31
CA ARG A 238 24.12 11.95 -2.72
C ARG A 238 24.91 12.23 -1.44
N PRO A 239 25.24 13.50 -1.16
CA PRO A 239 25.89 13.83 0.08
C PRO A 239 25.00 13.43 1.26
N ALA A 240 25.61 12.80 2.28
CA ALA A 240 24.88 12.53 3.52
C ALA A 240 24.35 13.87 4.05
N VAL A 241 23.05 13.94 4.30
CA VAL A 241 22.44 15.11 4.95
C VAL A 241 22.95 15.10 6.39
N VAL A 242 23.99 15.88 6.66
CA VAL A 242 24.39 16.20 8.02
C VAL A 242 23.40 17.27 8.48
N GLU A 243 22.41 16.89 9.27
CA GLU A 243 21.60 17.88 9.98
C GLU A 243 22.53 18.66 10.90
N GLU A 244 22.69 19.97 10.64
CA GLU A 244 23.42 20.88 11.54
C GLU A 244 22.68 20.93 12.87
N GLY A 245 23.11 20.14 13.86
CA GLY A 245 22.50 20.15 15.20
C GLY A 245 22.95 19.05 16.16
N GLU A 246 23.80 18.11 15.75
CA GLU A 246 24.35 17.10 16.66
C GLU A 246 25.84 17.39 16.99
N GLU A 247 26.10 18.42 17.83
CA GLU A 247 27.27 18.43 18.70
C GLU A 247 26.89 17.66 19.98
N ASP A 248 27.71 16.62 20.28
CA ASP A 248 27.80 15.90 21.55
C ASP A 248 26.62 14.96 21.97
N LEU A 249 26.48 13.82 21.31
CA LEU A 249 26.10 12.61 22.04
C LEU A 249 27.25 11.59 21.94
N VAL A 250 27.81 11.36 23.11
CA VAL A 250 28.94 10.46 23.39
C VAL A 250 28.71 9.10 22.75
N ASP A 251 29.62 8.67 21.87
CA ASP A 251 29.79 7.31 21.41
C ASP A 251 29.84 6.35 22.61
N VAL A 252 28.73 5.65 22.86
CA VAL A 252 28.80 4.43 23.64
C VAL A 252 29.30 3.36 22.69
N GLU A 253 30.60 3.15 22.70
CA GLU A 253 31.25 2.01 22.07
C GLU A 253 30.63 0.71 22.59
N LEU A 254 29.73 0.12 21.79
CA LEU A 254 29.41 -1.29 21.89
C LEU A 254 30.58 -2.02 21.22
N GLU A 255 31.44 -2.63 22.02
CA GLU A 255 32.46 -3.57 21.59
C GLU A 255 31.81 -4.72 20.78
N GLY A 256 31.88 -4.63 19.46
CA GLY A 256 31.57 -5.64 18.48
C GLY A 256 32.42 -5.39 17.26
N GLU A 257 33.40 -6.29 17.10
CA GLU A 257 34.38 -6.50 16.04
C GLU A 257 34.33 -5.54 14.84
N GLY A 258 35.44 -4.78 14.70
CA GLY A 258 35.63 -3.82 13.63
C GLY A 258 35.55 -4.48 12.24
N GLU A 259 34.48 -4.29 11.54
CA GLU A 259 34.49 -4.27 10.10
C GLU A 259 34.79 -2.85 9.64
N ASP A 260 35.89 -2.67 8.94
CA ASP A 260 36.29 -1.44 8.25
C ASP A 260 35.08 -0.96 7.44
N LYS A 261 34.51 0.22 7.77
CA LYS A 261 33.52 0.88 6.92
C LYS A 261 34.15 1.04 5.54
N PRO A 262 33.59 0.46 4.48
CA PRO A 262 34.15 0.61 3.14
C PRO A 262 34.23 2.08 2.80
N ALA A 263 35.43 2.53 2.39
CA ALA A 263 35.69 3.90 1.97
C ALA A 263 35.06 4.11 0.57
N GLY A 264 33.73 4.35 0.52
CA GLY A 264 32.99 4.57 -0.72
C GLY A 264 31.53 4.95 -0.46
N PRO A 265 30.79 5.33 -1.49
CA PRO A 265 29.37 5.64 -1.37
C PRO A 265 28.59 4.41 -0.93
N PRO A 266 27.49 4.58 -0.17
CA PRO A 266 26.62 3.47 0.23
C PRO A 266 26.14 2.67 -0.99
N THR A 267 26.41 1.37 -0.97
CA THR A 267 26.10 0.48 -2.10
C THR A 267 25.49 -0.82 -1.58
N TRP A 268 24.40 -1.25 -2.18
CA TRP A 268 23.68 -2.49 -1.85
C TRP A 268 23.48 -3.31 -3.10
N THR A 269 23.87 -4.61 -3.03
CA THR A 269 23.70 -5.56 -4.15
C THR A 269 22.79 -6.70 -3.72
N TYR A 270 21.76 -6.97 -4.51
CA TYR A 270 20.79 -8.04 -4.31
C TYR A 270 20.92 -9.05 -5.43
N ARG A 271 21.18 -10.32 -5.06
CA ARG A 271 21.20 -11.45 -5.98
C ARG A 271 20.79 -12.72 -5.22
N TYR A 272 19.84 -13.44 -5.76
CA TYR A 272 19.27 -14.62 -5.14
C TYR A 272 19.25 -15.77 -6.14
N ASP A 273 20.13 -16.76 -5.94
CA ASP A 273 20.31 -17.85 -6.89
C ASP A 273 19.23 -18.95 -6.76
N ARG A 274 18.48 -18.99 -5.63
CA ARG A 274 17.32 -19.88 -5.44
C ARG A 274 15.98 -19.16 -5.63
N GLY A 275 15.98 -17.88 -5.98
CA GLY A 275 14.78 -17.11 -6.31
C GLY A 275 13.70 -17.12 -5.21
N LEU A 276 12.52 -17.66 -5.51
CA LEU A 276 11.40 -17.70 -4.56
C LEU A 276 11.67 -18.49 -3.28
N GLN A 277 12.58 -19.48 -3.31
CA GLN A 277 12.98 -20.17 -2.08
C GLN A 277 13.71 -19.23 -1.12
N ASP A 278 14.63 -18.41 -1.65
CA ASP A 278 15.32 -17.39 -0.86
C ASP A 278 14.33 -16.34 -0.32
N PHE A 279 13.29 -16.05 -1.09
CA PHE A 279 12.24 -15.13 -0.64
C PHE A 279 11.42 -15.70 0.52
N VAL A 280 10.96 -16.94 0.44
CA VAL A 280 10.26 -17.62 1.55
C VAL A 280 11.15 -17.70 2.79
N GLU A 281 12.43 -18.05 2.60
CA GLU A 281 13.41 -18.10 3.69
C GLU A 281 13.61 -16.71 4.33
N PHE A 282 13.72 -15.66 3.52
CA PHE A 282 13.82 -14.27 3.97
C PHE A 282 12.60 -13.87 4.82
N ILE A 283 11.37 -14.12 4.33
CA ILE A 283 10.13 -13.81 5.06
C ILE A 283 10.11 -14.57 6.40
N ASN A 284 10.41 -15.87 6.40
CA ASN A 284 10.38 -16.66 7.62
C ASN A 284 11.47 -16.26 8.62
N LYS A 285 12.67 -15.91 8.14
CA LYS A 285 13.75 -15.38 8.98
C LYS A 285 13.40 -14.00 9.57
N ALA A 286 12.82 -13.11 8.77
CA ALA A 286 12.37 -11.80 9.25
C ALA A 286 11.32 -11.93 10.35
N LYS A 287 10.40 -12.91 10.23
CA LYS A 287 9.41 -13.24 11.24
C LYS A 287 9.94 -14.07 12.40
N ARG A 288 11.17 -14.63 12.28
CA ARG A 288 11.73 -15.64 13.19
C ARG A 288 10.74 -16.75 13.52
N ALA A 289 9.97 -17.13 12.54
CA ALA A 289 8.95 -18.16 12.69
C ALA A 289 9.61 -19.53 12.81
N GLU A 290 9.24 -20.31 13.83
CA GLU A 290 9.65 -21.70 13.97
C GLU A 290 9.03 -22.51 12.82
N VAL A 291 9.87 -23.11 11.97
CA VAL A 291 9.39 -23.91 10.84
C VAL A 291 8.98 -25.32 11.31
N ILE A 292 7.87 -25.84 10.79
CA ILE A 292 7.39 -27.19 11.14
C ILE A 292 7.99 -28.28 10.24
N HIS A 293 8.65 -27.91 9.17
CA HIS A 293 9.46 -28.79 8.33
C HIS A 293 10.66 -28.03 7.76
N PRO A 294 11.85 -28.66 7.66
CA PRO A 294 13.09 -27.96 7.36
C PRO A 294 13.21 -27.51 5.91
N GLU A 295 12.66 -28.27 4.97
CA GLU A 295 12.79 -28.03 3.54
C GLU A 295 11.68 -27.09 3.02
N ILE A 296 12.05 -26.09 2.21
CA ILE A 296 11.09 -25.25 1.49
C ILE A 296 10.57 -26.06 0.29
N ILE A 297 9.27 -26.21 0.21
CA ILE A 297 8.60 -26.84 -0.92
C ILE A 297 8.67 -25.87 -2.09
N ALA A 298 9.37 -26.23 -3.15
CA ALA A 298 9.50 -25.35 -4.32
C ALA A 298 9.43 -26.16 -5.60
N PHE A 299 8.76 -25.61 -6.58
CA PHE A 299 8.65 -26.18 -7.91
C PHE A 299 8.36 -25.13 -8.97
N GLU A 300 8.76 -25.43 -10.18
CA GLU A 300 8.51 -24.63 -11.37
C GLU A 300 7.97 -25.49 -12.50
N ALA A 301 7.14 -24.92 -13.34
CA ALA A 301 6.61 -25.58 -14.53
C ALA A 301 6.33 -24.54 -15.62
N GLU A 302 6.53 -24.93 -16.87
CA GLU A 302 6.29 -24.11 -18.04
C GLU A 302 5.44 -24.88 -19.06
N ASP A 303 4.58 -24.14 -19.75
CA ASP A 303 3.88 -24.61 -20.94
C ASP A 303 4.15 -23.61 -22.08
N THR A 304 5.01 -24.05 -23.02
CA THR A 304 5.48 -23.22 -24.13
C THR A 304 4.40 -22.98 -25.18
N ASP A 305 3.42 -23.88 -25.29
CA ASP A 305 2.34 -23.74 -26.30
C ASP A 305 1.40 -22.57 -25.94
N VAL A 306 1.10 -22.40 -24.66
CA VAL A 306 0.27 -21.31 -24.15
C VAL A 306 1.07 -20.18 -23.52
N LYS A 307 2.40 -20.25 -23.57
CA LYS A 307 3.35 -19.24 -23.05
C LYS A 307 3.05 -18.85 -21.60
N ILE A 308 2.95 -19.82 -20.73
CA ILE A 308 2.76 -19.63 -19.29
C ILE A 308 3.82 -20.39 -18.53
N SER A 309 4.41 -19.75 -17.52
CA SER A 309 5.21 -20.44 -16.53
C SER A 309 4.74 -20.10 -15.12
N VAL A 310 4.92 -21.03 -14.20
CA VAL A 310 4.55 -20.91 -12.79
C VAL A 310 5.73 -21.33 -11.94
N GLU A 311 6.03 -20.55 -10.95
CA GLU A 311 6.98 -20.86 -9.88
C GLU A 311 6.28 -20.69 -8.53
N VAL A 312 6.41 -21.67 -7.65
CA VAL A 312 5.82 -21.67 -6.31
C VAL A 312 6.90 -22.07 -5.31
N ALA A 313 7.01 -21.30 -4.23
CA ALA A 313 7.78 -21.71 -3.06
C ALA A 313 6.91 -21.52 -1.82
N MET A 314 6.93 -22.50 -0.88
CA MET A 314 6.10 -22.46 0.31
C MET A 314 6.69 -23.26 1.48
N GLN A 315 6.37 -22.82 2.70
CA GLN A 315 6.78 -23.51 3.92
C GLN A 315 5.79 -23.21 5.04
N TRP A 316 5.49 -24.21 5.88
CA TRP A 316 4.66 -24.00 7.07
C TRP A 316 5.51 -23.71 8.30
N THR A 317 5.00 -22.80 9.11
CA THR A 317 5.61 -22.35 10.37
C THR A 317 4.66 -22.55 11.54
N GLY A 318 5.13 -22.32 12.75
CA GLY A 318 4.30 -22.34 13.98
C GLY A 318 3.30 -21.17 14.10
N ALA A 319 3.38 -20.18 13.22
CA ALA A 319 2.50 -19.00 13.24
C ALA A 319 1.00 -19.36 13.06
N TYR A 320 0.13 -18.44 13.42
CA TYR A 320 -1.32 -18.59 13.30
C TYR A 320 -1.91 -17.85 12.10
N SER A 321 -1.15 -16.94 11.51
CA SER A 321 -1.53 -16.18 10.29
C SER A 321 -0.95 -16.83 9.05
N GLU A 322 -1.64 -16.69 7.91
CA GLU A 322 -1.09 -16.99 6.59
C GLU A 322 -0.31 -15.80 6.02
N SER A 323 0.67 -16.09 5.16
CA SER A 323 1.49 -15.12 4.45
C SER A 323 1.64 -15.59 3.01
N VAL A 324 0.64 -15.29 2.19
CA VAL A 324 0.61 -15.69 0.76
C VAL A 324 0.81 -14.45 -0.10
N HIS A 325 1.89 -14.44 -0.89
CA HIS A 325 2.26 -13.35 -1.77
C HIS A 325 2.22 -13.81 -3.21
N THR A 326 1.53 -13.06 -4.06
CA THR A 326 1.30 -13.47 -5.44
C THR A 326 1.75 -12.43 -6.43
N TYR A 327 2.35 -12.90 -7.53
CA TYR A 327 2.95 -12.07 -8.56
C TYR A 327 2.56 -12.55 -9.96
N ALA A 328 2.37 -11.61 -10.87
CA ALA A 328 2.17 -11.87 -12.29
C ALA A 328 3.12 -11.00 -13.11
N ASN A 329 4.02 -11.61 -13.90
CA ASN A 329 5.08 -10.93 -14.63
C ASN A 329 5.88 -9.93 -13.75
N THR A 330 6.31 -10.39 -12.57
CA THR A 330 7.03 -9.61 -11.54
C THR A 330 6.21 -8.51 -10.83
N ILE A 331 4.97 -8.29 -11.23
CA ILE A 331 4.08 -7.30 -10.63
C ILE A 331 3.36 -7.94 -9.45
N ASN A 332 3.34 -7.25 -8.31
CA ASN A 332 2.62 -7.69 -7.12
C ASN A 332 1.10 -7.60 -7.34
N THR A 333 0.43 -8.76 -7.25
CA THR A 333 -1.02 -8.85 -7.37
C THR A 333 -1.66 -8.92 -5.98
N HIS A 334 -1.60 -7.83 -5.24
CA HIS A 334 -2.07 -7.81 -3.85
C HIS A 334 -3.58 -8.06 -3.67
N GLU A 335 -4.38 -7.86 -4.70
CA GLU A 335 -5.79 -8.29 -4.75
C GLU A 335 -5.95 -9.74 -5.27
N GLY A 336 -4.83 -10.45 -5.45
CA GLY A 336 -4.82 -11.84 -5.92
C GLY A 336 -5.14 -12.00 -7.39
N GLY A 337 -6.05 -12.90 -7.70
CA GLY A 337 -6.49 -13.20 -9.06
C GLY A 337 -6.53 -14.70 -9.34
N THR A 338 -6.69 -15.04 -10.60
CA THR A 338 -6.93 -16.43 -11.04
C THR A 338 -5.82 -17.41 -10.66
N HIS A 339 -4.56 -16.97 -10.61
CA HIS A 339 -3.42 -17.79 -10.19
C HIS A 339 -3.48 -18.12 -8.69
N GLU A 340 -3.84 -17.13 -7.86
CA GLU A 340 -4.04 -17.35 -6.43
C GLU A 340 -5.25 -18.23 -6.15
N GLU A 341 -6.37 -18.01 -6.84
CA GLU A 341 -7.55 -18.89 -6.74
C GLU A 341 -7.20 -20.33 -7.09
N GLY A 342 -6.40 -20.55 -8.14
CA GLY A 342 -5.90 -21.85 -8.54
C GLY A 342 -5.06 -22.48 -7.45
N PHE A 343 -4.11 -21.74 -6.90
CA PHE A 343 -3.23 -22.18 -5.80
C PHE A 343 -4.03 -22.58 -4.56
N ARG A 344 -4.89 -21.68 -4.05
CA ARG A 344 -5.71 -21.90 -2.84
C ARG A 344 -6.65 -23.10 -2.99
N THR A 345 -7.30 -23.22 -4.15
CA THR A 345 -8.23 -24.32 -4.45
C THR A 345 -7.49 -25.66 -4.52
N ALA A 346 -6.37 -25.72 -5.26
CA ALA A 346 -5.60 -26.94 -5.42
C ALA A 346 -4.98 -27.39 -4.09
N LEU A 347 -4.37 -26.46 -3.34
CA LEU A 347 -3.77 -26.73 -2.03
C LEU A 347 -4.80 -27.39 -1.09
N THR A 348 -5.99 -26.79 -0.99
CA THR A 348 -7.06 -27.31 -0.15
C THR A 348 -7.51 -28.70 -0.55
N ALA A 349 -7.67 -28.95 -1.84
CA ALA A 349 -8.09 -30.25 -2.35
C ALA A 349 -7.02 -31.34 -2.13
N ILE A 350 -5.74 -31.01 -2.38
CA ILE A 350 -4.62 -31.96 -2.28
C ILE A 350 -4.41 -32.37 -0.82
N VAL A 351 -4.36 -31.42 0.11
CA VAL A 351 -4.14 -31.70 1.54
C VAL A 351 -5.28 -32.55 2.10
N ASN A 352 -6.54 -32.26 1.78
CA ASN A 352 -7.67 -33.08 2.20
C ASN A 352 -7.61 -34.51 1.61
N ARG A 353 -7.28 -34.64 0.32
CA ARG A 353 -7.12 -35.94 -0.33
C ARG A 353 -6.02 -36.78 0.33
N TYR A 354 -4.86 -36.17 0.57
CA TYR A 354 -3.74 -36.81 1.26
C TYR A 354 -4.12 -37.25 2.69
N ALA A 355 -4.75 -36.34 3.46
CA ALA A 355 -5.17 -36.62 4.83
C ALA A 355 -6.12 -37.81 4.93
N ARG A 356 -7.03 -37.98 3.94
CA ARG A 356 -7.94 -39.14 3.85
C ARG A 356 -7.21 -40.38 3.42
N ALA A 357 -6.35 -40.32 2.42
CA ALA A 357 -5.57 -41.47 1.92
C ALA A 357 -4.66 -42.04 3.02
N GLN A 358 -4.07 -41.21 3.86
CA GLN A 358 -3.25 -41.62 5.00
C GLN A 358 -4.06 -41.96 6.28
N GLY A 359 -5.38 -41.94 6.24
CA GLY A 359 -6.25 -42.26 7.37
C GLY A 359 -6.19 -41.23 8.53
N ILE A 360 -5.59 -40.08 8.31
CA ILE A 360 -5.51 -38.99 9.30
C ILE A 360 -6.92 -38.37 9.49
N LEU A 361 -7.64 -38.16 8.37
CA LEU A 361 -9.07 -37.84 8.37
C LEU A 361 -9.89 -39.11 8.08
N LYS A 362 -10.85 -39.42 8.94
CA LYS A 362 -11.80 -40.56 8.74
C LYS A 362 -12.90 -40.13 7.78
N GLU A 363 -13.59 -41.09 7.14
CA GLU A 363 -14.70 -40.81 6.21
C GLU A 363 -15.79 -39.89 6.77
N LYS A 364 -16.08 -40.03 8.07
CA LYS A 364 -17.09 -39.24 8.79
C LYS A 364 -16.64 -37.84 9.20
N ASP A 365 -15.33 -37.57 9.14
CA ASP A 365 -14.81 -36.27 9.57
C ASP A 365 -15.06 -35.24 8.46
N ALA A 366 -15.35 -33.99 8.85
CA ALA A 366 -15.46 -32.91 7.89
C ALA A 366 -14.10 -32.65 7.21
N ASN A 367 -14.13 -32.09 6.01
CA ASN A 367 -12.92 -31.62 5.35
C ASN A 367 -12.34 -30.43 6.12
N LEU A 368 -11.00 -30.33 6.10
CA LEU A 368 -10.30 -29.14 6.52
C LEU A 368 -10.65 -27.97 5.58
N THR A 369 -10.90 -26.81 6.10
CA THR A 369 -11.13 -25.60 5.30
C THR A 369 -9.81 -25.06 4.75
N GLY A 370 -9.87 -24.16 3.77
CA GLY A 370 -8.70 -23.48 3.25
C GLY A 370 -7.95 -22.70 4.34
N GLU A 371 -8.65 -22.02 5.25
CA GLU A 371 -8.03 -21.33 6.40
C GLU A 371 -7.27 -22.29 7.32
N ASP A 372 -7.88 -23.44 7.66
CA ASP A 372 -7.22 -24.44 8.51
C ASP A 372 -5.88 -24.92 7.91
N ILE A 373 -5.86 -25.11 6.59
CA ILE A 373 -4.68 -25.61 5.87
C ILE A 373 -3.62 -24.53 5.74
N ARG A 374 -4.02 -23.30 5.56
CA ARG A 374 -3.10 -22.16 5.37
C ARG A 374 -2.63 -21.51 6.68
N GLU A 375 -3.15 -21.97 7.84
CA GLU A 375 -2.64 -21.48 9.15
C GLU A 375 -1.12 -21.74 9.24
N GLY A 376 -0.35 -20.66 9.37
CA GLY A 376 1.11 -20.67 9.43
C GLY A 376 1.82 -20.89 8.10
N LEU A 377 1.13 -20.88 6.98
CA LEU A 377 1.73 -20.99 5.65
C LEU A 377 2.39 -19.69 5.25
N THR A 378 3.67 -19.75 4.86
CA THR A 378 4.34 -18.73 4.05
C THR A 378 4.46 -19.27 2.63
N ALA A 379 3.94 -18.56 1.65
CA ALA A 379 4.00 -18.95 0.24
C ALA A 379 4.23 -17.76 -0.67
N VAL A 380 5.05 -17.95 -1.69
CA VAL A 380 5.24 -17.02 -2.79
C VAL A 380 4.88 -17.73 -4.09
N VAL A 381 3.97 -17.13 -4.85
CA VAL A 381 3.45 -17.66 -6.10
C VAL A 381 3.73 -16.67 -7.21
N SER A 382 4.50 -17.05 -8.20
CA SER A 382 4.81 -16.23 -9.36
C SER A 382 4.32 -16.90 -10.63
N VAL A 383 3.60 -16.15 -11.47
CA VAL A 383 3.22 -16.60 -12.81
C VAL A 383 3.75 -15.63 -13.84
N LYS A 384 4.26 -16.18 -14.95
CA LYS A 384 4.71 -15.40 -16.10
C LYS A 384 3.84 -15.79 -17.30
N LEU A 385 3.28 -14.79 -17.97
CA LEU A 385 2.34 -14.92 -19.08
C LEU A 385 2.79 -14.06 -20.24
N GLY A 386 2.65 -14.56 -21.47
CA GLY A 386 2.92 -13.76 -22.67
C GLY A 386 1.98 -12.56 -22.81
N GLU A 387 0.70 -12.74 -22.44
CA GLU A 387 -0.34 -11.68 -22.51
C GLU A 387 -1.15 -11.64 -21.21
N PRO A 388 -0.62 -11.04 -20.13
CA PRO A 388 -1.37 -10.95 -18.89
C PRO A 388 -2.50 -9.92 -18.99
N GLN A 389 -3.66 -10.30 -18.44
CA GLN A 389 -4.85 -9.45 -18.35
C GLN A 389 -5.10 -9.13 -16.89
N PHE A 390 -5.04 -7.85 -16.56
CA PHE A 390 -5.29 -7.37 -15.20
C PHE A 390 -6.65 -6.68 -15.10
N GLU A 391 -7.27 -6.78 -13.94
CA GLU A 391 -8.44 -5.97 -13.61
C GLU A 391 -7.97 -4.57 -13.20
N GLY A 392 -8.14 -3.58 -14.09
CA GLY A 392 -7.78 -2.19 -13.85
C GLY A 392 -6.34 -1.80 -14.21
N GLN A 393 -6.09 -0.48 -14.22
CA GLN A 393 -4.83 0.14 -14.62
C GLN A 393 -3.70 -0.13 -13.61
N THR A 394 -4.02 -0.30 -12.35
CA THR A 394 -3.07 -0.53 -11.26
C THR A 394 -2.48 -1.94 -11.22
N LYS A 395 -2.96 -2.84 -12.09
CA LYS A 395 -2.46 -4.21 -12.27
C LYS A 395 -2.50 -5.06 -10.98
N THR A 396 -3.43 -4.77 -10.07
CA THR A 396 -3.49 -5.38 -8.72
C THR A 396 -4.05 -6.78 -8.69
N LYS A 397 -4.80 -7.18 -9.73
CA LYS A 397 -5.48 -8.48 -9.81
C LYS A 397 -5.39 -9.11 -11.19
N LEU A 398 -4.96 -10.36 -11.28
CA LEU A 398 -4.84 -11.10 -12.54
C LEU A 398 -6.17 -11.76 -12.94
N GLY A 399 -6.60 -11.55 -14.20
CA GLY A 399 -7.87 -12.05 -14.73
C GLY A 399 -7.77 -13.28 -15.64
N ASN A 400 -6.58 -13.67 -16.12
CA ASN A 400 -6.41 -14.76 -17.09
C ASN A 400 -6.91 -16.13 -16.57
N ALA A 401 -7.99 -16.67 -17.12
CA ALA A 401 -8.52 -17.97 -16.71
C ALA A 401 -7.52 -19.13 -16.88
N ILE A 402 -6.62 -19.05 -17.87
CA ILE A 402 -5.59 -20.07 -18.11
C ILE A 402 -4.63 -20.21 -16.91
N ALA A 403 -4.32 -19.11 -16.20
CA ALA A 403 -3.44 -19.14 -15.04
C ALA A 403 -4.01 -20.00 -13.91
N ARG A 404 -5.32 -19.95 -13.66
CA ARG A 404 -6.01 -20.81 -12.70
C ARG A 404 -5.87 -22.29 -13.08
N THR A 405 -6.18 -22.62 -14.32
CA THR A 405 -6.19 -24.01 -14.81
C THR A 405 -4.78 -24.60 -14.75
N PHE A 406 -3.78 -23.85 -15.21
CA PHE A 406 -2.39 -24.29 -15.22
C PHE A 406 -1.84 -24.42 -13.78
N MET A 407 -2.12 -23.49 -12.90
CA MET A 407 -1.76 -23.58 -11.49
C MET A 407 -2.34 -24.82 -10.82
N VAL A 408 -3.62 -25.12 -11.03
CA VAL A 408 -4.27 -26.33 -10.48
C VAL A 408 -3.56 -27.60 -10.99
N LYS A 409 -3.22 -27.67 -12.29
CA LYS A 409 -2.47 -28.78 -12.86
C LYS A 409 -1.11 -28.96 -12.19
N VAL A 410 -0.30 -27.89 -12.18
CA VAL A 410 1.06 -27.91 -11.61
C VAL A 410 1.05 -28.30 -10.14
N MET A 411 0.14 -27.73 -9.35
CA MET A 411 -0.02 -28.08 -7.94
C MET A 411 -0.37 -29.56 -7.75
N ASN A 412 -1.27 -30.13 -8.56
CA ASN A 412 -1.61 -31.54 -8.48
C ASN A 412 -0.44 -32.45 -8.85
N ASP A 413 0.35 -32.08 -9.85
CA ASP A 413 1.46 -32.90 -10.31
C ASP A 413 2.64 -32.85 -9.31
N GLN A 414 3.02 -31.63 -8.87
CA GLN A 414 4.23 -31.40 -8.09
C GLN A 414 4.04 -31.58 -6.57
N LEU A 415 2.98 -30.96 -6.00
CA LEU A 415 2.76 -31.03 -4.55
C LEU A 415 2.35 -32.43 -4.09
N VAL A 416 1.58 -33.18 -4.91
CA VAL A 416 1.24 -34.59 -4.59
C VAL A 416 2.50 -35.44 -4.56
N ALA A 417 3.35 -35.32 -5.58
CA ALA A 417 4.61 -36.02 -5.63
C ALA A 417 5.52 -35.70 -4.43
N TRP A 418 5.57 -34.43 -4.04
CA TRP A 418 6.33 -34.00 -2.87
C TRP A 418 5.76 -34.62 -1.57
N MET A 419 4.43 -34.55 -1.36
CA MET A 419 3.81 -35.15 -0.15
C MET A 419 3.98 -36.65 -0.05
N GLU A 420 4.02 -37.34 -1.18
CA GLU A 420 4.28 -38.79 -1.22
C GLU A 420 5.76 -39.15 -0.93
N SER A 421 6.68 -38.27 -1.35
CA SER A 421 8.13 -38.47 -1.09
C SER A 421 8.57 -38.01 0.29
N HIS A 422 7.79 -37.13 0.95
CA HIS A 422 8.07 -36.53 2.28
C HIS A 422 6.93 -36.80 3.28
N PRO A 423 6.65 -38.08 3.61
CA PRO A 423 5.44 -38.43 4.37
C PRO A 423 5.44 -37.91 5.82
N GLN A 424 6.60 -37.65 6.42
CA GLN A 424 6.70 -37.11 7.78
C GLN A 424 6.32 -35.63 7.81
N GLU A 425 6.89 -34.88 6.90
CA GLU A 425 6.62 -33.42 6.72
C GLU A 425 5.16 -33.19 6.33
N ALA A 426 4.66 -33.96 5.36
CA ALA A 426 3.26 -33.90 4.93
C ALA A 426 2.31 -34.23 6.09
N ARG A 427 2.66 -35.20 6.96
CA ARG A 427 1.90 -35.51 8.16
C ARG A 427 1.91 -34.34 9.16
N SER A 428 3.05 -33.67 9.35
CA SER A 428 3.17 -32.50 10.23
C SER A 428 2.28 -31.36 9.75
N ILE A 429 2.26 -31.09 8.45
CA ILE A 429 1.37 -30.09 7.82
C ILE A 429 -0.10 -30.42 8.10
N VAL A 430 -0.53 -31.66 7.82
CA VAL A 430 -1.92 -32.10 8.06
C VAL A 430 -2.29 -32.03 9.54
N THR A 431 -1.38 -32.40 10.44
CA THR A 431 -1.63 -32.36 11.89
C THR A 431 -1.82 -30.91 12.38
N LYS A 432 -1.02 -29.97 11.86
CA LYS A 432 -1.21 -28.55 12.15
C LYS A 432 -2.58 -28.05 11.66
N ALA A 433 -2.95 -28.38 10.42
CA ALA A 433 -4.26 -28.03 9.89
C ALA A 433 -5.43 -28.64 10.68
N GLN A 434 -5.29 -29.88 11.19
CA GLN A 434 -6.28 -30.46 12.09
C GLN A 434 -6.39 -29.70 13.42
N ALA A 435 -5.26 -29.29 13.99
CA ALA A 435 -5.26 -28.50 15.21
C ALA A 435 -5.96 -27.14 15.02
N ALA A 436 -5.76 -26.50 13.87
CA ALA A 436 -6.46 -25.28 13.46
C ALA A 436 -7.97 -25.52 13.33
N ALA A 437 -8.39 -26.59 12.64
CA ALA A 437 -9.79 -26.95 12.50
C ALA A 437 -10.49 -27.20 13.84
N MET A 438 -9.82 -27.93 14.77
CA MET A 438 -10.34 -28.17 16.10
C MET A 438 -10.53 -26.88 16.89
N ALA A 439 -9.57 -25.96 16.84
CA ALA A 439 -9.65 -24.67 17.48
C ALA A 439 -10.82 -23.83 16.91
N ARG A 440 -10.96 -23.77 15.59
CA ARG A 440 -12.05 -23.08 14.90
C ARG A 440 -13.44 -23.65 15.28
N GLU A 441 -13.57 -24.99 15.31
CA GLU A 441 -14.81 -25.64 15.75
C GLU A 441 -15.15 -25.35 17.21
N ALA A 442 -14.14 -25.37 18.09
CA ALA A 442 -14.33 -25.04 19.51
C ALA A 442 -14.82 -23.59 19.66
N ALA A 443 -14.22 -22.65 18.96
CA ALA A 443 -14.63 -21.25 18.93
C ALA A 443 -16.09 -21.08 18.44
N ARG A 444 -16.46 -21.78 17.35
CA ARG A 444 -17.81 -21.76 16.82
C ARG A 444 -18.83 -22.31 17.83
N LYS A 445 -18.53 -23.45 18.48
CA LYS A 445 -19.40 -24.04 19.51
C LYS A 445 -19.56 -23.11 20.73
N ALA A 446 -18.48 -22.45 21.17
CA ALA A 446 -18.54 -21.48 22.25
C ALA A 446 -19.42 -20.28 21.91
N ARG A 447 -19.30 -19.76 20.70
CA ARG A 447 -20.14 -18.66 20.16
C ARG A 447 -21.61 -19.04 20.10
N ASP A 448 -21.91 -20.22 19.56
CA ASP A 448 -23.29 -20.72 19.46
C ASP A 448 -23.91 -20.99 20.85
N ALA A 449 -23.14 -21.48 21.80
CA ALA A 449 -23.58 -21.67 23.15
C ALA A 449 -23.89 -20.35 23.89
N THR A 450 -23.08 -19.32 23.66
CA THR A 450 -23.34 -17.97 24.18
C THR A 450 -24.58 -17.34 23.52
N ARG A 451 -24.76 -17.53 22.20
CA ARG A 451 -25.93 -17.06 21.47
C ARG A 451 -27.24 -17.69 21.92
N ARG A 452 -27.21 -18.97 22.35
CA ARG A 452 -28.38 -19.69 22.89
C ARG A 452 -28.73 -19.28 24.33
N LYS A 453 -27.81 -18.70 25.09
CA LYS A 453 -28.04 -18.30 26.50
C LYS A 453 -28.75 -16.94 26.65
N SER A 454 -28.86 -16.14 25.60
CA SER A 454 -29.57 -14.86 25.60
C SER A 454 -30.57 -14.73 24.46
N PRO A 455 -31.73 -15.39 24.51
CA PRO A 455 -32.78 -15.26 23.49
C PRO A 455 -33.37 -13.85 23.39
N LEU A 456 -33.14 -12.98 24.38
CA LEU A 456 -33.59 -11.59 24.45
C LEU A 456 -32.58 -10.57 23.90
N GLU A 457 -31.32 -10.98 23.64
CA GLU A 457 -30.28 -10.13 23.03
C GLU A 457 -30.03 -10.48 21.55
N THR A 458 -31.00 -11.11 20.90
CA THR A 458 -30.93 -11.50 19.49
C THR A 458 -30.89 -10.27 18.60
N GLY A 459 -29.72 -9.96 18.04
CA GLY A 459 -29.55 -8.93 17.01
C GLY A 459 -29.10 -7.57 17.52
N GLY A 460 -28.71 -7.45 18.80
CA GLY A 460 -28.27 -6.18 19.38
C GLY A 460 -26.89 -5.75 18.88
N MET A 461 -26.82 -4.52 18.34
CA MET A 461 -25.57 -3.79 18.18
C MET A 461 -24.78 -3.75 19.49
N PRO A 462 -23.44 -3.63 19.46
CA PRO A 462 -22.65 -3.49 20.67
C PRO A 462 -23.23 -2.40 21.56
N GLY A 463 -23.47 -2.68 22.84
CA GLY A 463 -24.14 -1.72 23.74
C GLY A 463 -23.42 -0.38 23.89
N LYS A 464 -22.13 -0.35 23.53
CA LYS A 464 -21.31 0.86 23.51
C LYS A 464 -21.42 1.63 22.19
N LEU A 465 -21.90 1.03 21.10
CA LEU A 465 -22.00 1.69 19.80
C LEU A 465 -23.08 2.77 19.86
N ARG A 466 -22.69 3.99 19.53
CA ARG A 466 -23.61 5.10 19.26
C ARG A 466 -23.75 5.24 17.76
N ASP A 467 -24.71 4.50 17.20
CA ASP A 467 -24.91 4.40 15.75
C ASP A 467 -25.42 5.70 15.13
N CYS A 468 -25.24 5.86 13.82
CA CYS A 468 -25.84 6.94 13.05
C CYS A 468 -27.24 6.55 12.56
N SER A 469 -28.04 7.55 12.17
CA SER A 469 -29.40 7.31 11.70
C SER A 469 -29.48 6.92 10.23
N SER A 470 -28.48 7.29 9.41
CA SER A 470 -28.41 6.88 8.02
C SER A 470 -28.14 5.38 7.89
N ARG A 471 -28.78 4.77 6.91
CA ARG A 471 -28.56 3.37 6.50
C ARG A 471 -27.80 3.25 5.19
N ASN A 472 -27.41 4.37 4.59
CA ASN A 472 -26.59 4.38 3.39
C ASN A 472 -25.10 4.30 3.78
N PRO A 473 -24.41 3.19 3.49
CA PRO A 473 -23.00 3.04 3.86
C PRO A 473 -22.09 4.11 3.23
N ALA A 474 -22.42 4.58 2.02
CA ALA A 474 -21.60 5.54 1.29
C ALA A 474 -21.50 6.91 1.99
N GLU A 475 -22.52 7.31 2.74
CA GLU A 475 -22.52 8.55 3.51
C GLU A 475 -22.23 8.34 5.00
N SER A 476 -22.14 7.08 5.44
CA SER A 476 -21.95 6.73 6.84
C SER A 476 -20.47 6.47 7.15
N GLU A 477 -20.07 6.90 8.33
CA GLU A 477 -18.71 6.70 8.84
C GLU A 477 -18.75 6.32 10.34
N ILE A 478 -17.76 5.53 10.77
CA ILE A 478 -17.61 5.11 12.16
C ILE A 478 -16.27 5.55 12.71
N PHE A 479 -16.28 6.21 13.87
CA PHE A 479 -15.09 6.54 14.63
C PHE A 479 -14.87 5.48 15.71
N ILE A 480 -13.72 4.85 15.67
CA ILE A 480 -13.23 3.96 16.74
C ILE A 480 -12.41 4.84 17.67
N VAL A 481 -12.94 5.08 18.86
CA VAL A 481 -12.41 6.09 19.80
C VAL A 481 -11.80 5.44 21.02
N GLU A 482 -10.60 5.86 21.39
CA GLU A 482 -9.95 5.40 22.61
C GLU A 482 -10.66 5.93 23.86
N GLY A 483 -11.09 5.02 24.73
CA GLY A 483 -11.65 5.33 26.02
C GLY A 483 -13.08 5.88 26.03
N ASP A 484 -13.72 5.77 27.17
CA ASP A 484 -15.11 6.24 27.36
C ASP A 484 -15.18 7.78 27.47
N SER A 485 -14.11 8.45 27.91
CA SER A 485 -14.07 9.92 28.07
C SER A 485 -14.06 10.63 26.71
N ALA A 486 -13.08 10.29 25.85
CA ALA A 486 -13.03 10.82 24.50
C ALA A 486 -14.24 10.38 23.67
N GLY A 487 -14.72 9.14 23.90
CA GLY A 487 -15.97 8.64 23.32
C GLY A 487 -17.18 9.51 23.67
N GLY A 488 -17.26 10.03 24.90
CA GLY A 488 -18.33 10.96 25.34
C GLY A 488 -18.25 12.31 24.60
N SER A 489 -17.06 12.90 24.48
CA SER A 489 -16.84 14.11 23.70
C SER A 489 -17.18 13.91 22.24
N ALA A 490 -16.76 12.79 21.64
CA ALA A 490 -17.05 12.46 20.24
C ALA A 490 -18.56 12.27 20.00
N VAL A 491 -19.28 11.60 20.92
CA VAL A 491 -20.75 11.48 20.83
C VAL A 491 -21.45 12.83 20.86
N SER A 492 -20.93 13.79 21.65
CA SER A 492 -21.48 15.13 21.75
C SER A 492 -21.19 16.00 20.53
N GLY A 493 -20.02 15.77 19.88
CA GLY A 493 -19.55 16.55 18.73
C GLY A 493 -19.94 16.00 17.36
N ARG A 494 -20.44 14.75 17.28
CA ARG A 494 -20.73 14.08 16.00
C ARG A 494 -21.94 14.65 15.27
N ASP A 495 -22.02 14.43 13.96
CA ASP A 495 -23.28 14.45 13.20
C ASP A 495 -24.02 13.12 13.42
N PRO A 496 -25.12 13.10 14.21
CA PRO A 496 -25.87 11.86 14.49
C PRO A 496 -26.49 11.23 13.24
N ARG A 497 -26.58 11.94 12.14
CA ARG A 497 -27.15 11.44 10.89
C ARG A 497 -26.20 10.47 10.21
N THR A 498 -24.91 10.78 10.16
CA THR A 498 -23.95 10.08 9.31
C THR A 498 -22.73 9.55 10.08
N GLN A 499 -22.51 9.96 11.33
CA GLN A 499 -21.35 9.58 12.12
C GLN A 499 -21.75 8.65 13.28
N ALA A 500 -21.17 7.46 13.31
CA ALA A 500 -21.27 6.51 14.43
C ALA A 500 -20.01 6.58 15.29
N ILE A 501 -20.14 6.33 16.59
CA ILE A 501 -19.03 6.30 17.55
C ILE A 501 -19.01 4.95 18.25
N LEU A 502 -17.87 4.27 18.24
CA LEU A 502 -17.60 3.07 19.00
C LEU A 502 -16.39 3.30 19.93
N PRO A 503 -16.61 3.58 21.22
CA PRO A 503 -15.53 3.65 22.19
C PRO A 503 -15.00 2.24 22.49
N ILE A 504 -13.67 2.10 22.47
CA ILE A 504 -12.97 0.88 22.88
C ILE A 504 -12.26 1.11 24.22
N ARG A 505 -12.24 0.08 25.09
CA ARG A 505 -11.62 0.18 26.42
C ARG A 505 -10.21 -0.39 26.39
N GLY A 506 -9.21 0.48 26.34
CA GLY A 506 -7.81 0.10 26.42
C GLY A 506 -7.33 -0.72 25.23
N LYS A 507 -6.23 -1.40 25.41
CA LYS A 507 -5.57 -2.21 24.36
C LYS A 507 -6.41 -3.44 24.04
N ILE A 508 -6.76 -3.62 22.78
CA ILE A 508 -7.41 -4.87 22.30
C ILE A 508 -6.41 -6.02 22.30
N LEU A 509 -6.93 -7.24 22.16
CA LEU A 509 -6.08 -8.42 22.02
C LEU A 509 -5.16 -8.29 20.81
N ASN A 510 -3.87 -8.54 21.01
CA ASN A 510 -2.93 -8.67 19.90
C ASN A 510 -3.19 -9.97 19.14
N VAL A 511 -3.77 -9.82 17.96
CA VAL A 511 -4.16 -10.96 17.11
C VAL A 511 -2.98 -11.61 16.38
N GLU A 512 -1.80 -10.97 16.34
CA GLU A 512 -0.58 -11.59 15.84
C GLU A 512 -0.12 -12.75 16.73
N LYS A 513 -0.35 -12.62 18.05
CA LYS A 513 0.02 -13.62 19.07
C LYS A 513 -1.11 -14.55 19.48
N ALA A 514 -2.27 -14.43 18.87
CA ALA A 514 -3.46 -15.16 19.30
C ALA A 514 -4.15 -15.82 18.10
N ARG A 515 -4.59 -17.05 18.32
CA ARG A 515 -5.47 -17.74 17.37
C ARG A 515 -6.80 -17.01 17.23
N LEU A 516 -7.46 -17.21 16.09
CA LEU A 516 -8.74 -16.61 15.75
C LEU A 516 -9.82 -16.87 16.81
N ASP A 517 -9.85 -18.06 17.44
CA ASP A 517 -10.79 -18.40 18.51
C ASP A 517 -10.67 -17.45 19.71
N ARG A 518 -9.44 -17.18 20.16
CA ARG A 518 -9.18 -16.21 21.24
C ARG A 518 -9.50 -14.78 20.82
N ALA A 519 -9.22 -14.43 19.56
CA ALA A 519 -9.60 -13.12 19.02
C ALA A 519 -11.12 -12.92 19.08
N LEU A 520 -11.89 -13.95 18.72
CA LEU A 520 -13.35 -13.95 18.77
C LEU A 520 -13.93 -14.01 20.19
N ASP A 521 -13.18 -14.48 21.17
CA ASP A 521 -13.59 -14.41 22.59
C ASP A 521 -13.39 -13.03 23.20
N ASN A 522 -12.54 -12.18 22.60
CA ASN A 522 -12.35 -10.81 23.04
C ASN A 522 -13.58 -9.95 22.75
N GLN A 523 -14.10 -9.26 23.77
CA GLN A 523 -15.34 -8.48 23.65
C GLN A 523 -15.19 -7.28 22.72
N GLU A 524 -14.04 -6.59 22.75
CA GLU A 524 -13.81 -5.43 21.90
C GLU A 524 -13.70 -5.84 20.43
N VAL A 525 -12.97 -6.93 20.12
CA VAL A 525 -12.87 -7.49 18.78
C VAL A 525 -14.25 -7.89 18.24
N ARG A 526 -15.08 -8.57 19.05
CA ARG A 526 -16.46 -8.89 18.67
C ARG A 526 -17.32 -7.65 18.41
N SER A 527 -17.11 -6.60 19.20
CA SER A 527 -17.85 -5.33 19.03
C SER A 527 -17.49 -4.67 17.69
N LEU A 528 -16.21 -4.69 17.30
CA LEU A 528 -15.73 -4.18 16.00
C LEU A 528 -16.35 -4.98 14.83
N ILE A 529 -16.25 -6.32 14.87
CA ILE A 529 -16.81 -7.20 13.84
C ILE A 529 -18.32 -6.95 13.65
N THR A 530 -19.04 -6.86 14.78
CA THR A 530 -20.50 -6.64 14.75
C THR A 530 -20.85 -5.24 14.23
N ALA A 531 -20.05 -4.22 14.58
CA ALA A 531 -20.27 -2.85 14.14
C ALA A 531 -20.04 -2.71 12.63
N PHE A 532 -18.99 -3.30 12.09
CA PHE A 532 -18.69 -3.23 10.65
C PHE A 532 -19.69 -4.05 9.81
N GLY A 533 -20.13 -5.20 10.32
CA GLY A 533 -21.11 -6.05 9.66
C GLY A 533 -20.57 -6.98 8.58
N THR A 534 -19.29 -6.87 8.24
CA THR A 534 -18.63 -7.61 7.14
C THR A 534 -18.30 -9.06 7.45
N GLY A 535 -18.30 -9.47 8.74
CA GLY A 535 -17.65 -10.72 9.14
C GLY A 535 -16.12 -10.61 9.14
N ILE A 536 -15.42 -11.73 9.21
CA ILE A 536 -13.94 -11.82 9.19
C ILE A 536 -13.49 -13.09 8.48
N GLY A 537 -12.24 -13.12 7.99
CA GLY A 537 -11.66 -14.28 7.33
C GLY A 537 -12.48 -14.75 6.12
N GLU A 538 -12.76 -16.05 6.02
CA GLU A 538 -13.58 -16.63 4.92
C GLU A 538 -15.03 -16.14 4.91
N ASP A 539 -15.57 -15.71 6.06
CA ASP A 539 -16.93 -15.15 6.17
C ASP A 539 -16.99 -13.65 5.81
N PHE A 540 -15.84 -13.06 5.42
CA PHE A 540 -15.77 -11.63 5.08
C PHE A 540 -16.56 -11.31 3.79
N ASP A 541 -17.45 -10.33 3.89
CA ASP A 541 -18.27 -9.86 2.76
C ASP A 541 -18.31 -8.33 2.79
N ALA A 542 -17.54 -7.69 1.90
CA ALA A 542 -17.46 -6.24 1.79
C ALA A 542 -18.81 -5.58 1.46
N THR A 543 -19.72 -6.29 0.79
CA THR A 543 -21.04 -5.75 0.43
C THR A 543 -21.93 -5.49 1.65
N LYS A 544 -21.60 -6.09 2.79
CA LYS A 544 -22.29 -5.91 4.08
C LYS A 544 -21.69 -4.80 4.93
N LEU A 545 -20.67 -4.11 4.44
CA LEU A 545 -20.04 -3.02 5.16
C LEU A 545 -21.06 -1.90 5.45
N ARG A 546 -21.16 -1.53 6.71
CA ARG A 546 -22.15 -0.54 7.17
C ARG A 546 -21.65 0.91 7.10
N TYR A 547 -20.35 1.12 7.02
CA TYR A 547 -19.71 2.43 7.03
C TYR A 547 -18.57 2.46 6.01
N HIS A 548 -18.66 3.29 4.99
CA HIS A 548 -17.61 3.41 3.98
C HIS A 548 -16.35 4.15 4.46
N LYS A 549 -16.38 4.70 5.69
CA LYS A 549 -15.16 5.18 6.36
C LYS A 549 -15.10 4.64 7.78
N ILE A 550 -14.02 3.93 8.06
CA ILE A 550 -13.64 3.45 9.39
C ILE A 550 -12.48 4.33 9.83
N ILE A 551 -12.72 5.17 10.82
CA ILE A 551 -11.77 6.20 11.25
C ILE A 551 -11.23 5.81 12.63
N LEU A 552 -9.94 5.55 12.71
CA LEU A 552 -9.25 5.28 13.96
C LEU A 552 -8.89 6.62 14.61
N MET A 553 -9.37 6.86 15.82
CA MET A 553 -9.18 8.09 16.57
C MET A 553 -8.67 7.75 17.97
N ALA A 554 -7.35 7.77 18.11
CA ALA A 554 -6.63 7.48 19.36
C ALA A 554 -5.86 8.73 19.83
N ASP A 555 -5.45 8.72 21.09
CA ASP A 555 -4.64 9.76 21.68
C ASP A 555 -3.27 9.87 20.97
N ALA A 556 -2.66 11.04 21.00
CA ALA A 556 -1.35 11.29 20.37
C ALA A 556 -0.18 10.75 21.22
N ASP A 557 -0.44 10.00 22.27
CA ASP A 557 0.57 9.40 23.14
C ASP A 557 0.98 7.99 22.69
N VAL A 558 1.94 7.41 23.39
CA VAL A 558 2.48 6.06 23.08
C VAL A 558 1.43 4.96 23.24
N ASP A 559 0.46 5.11 24.14
CA ASP A 559 -0.60 4.13 24.36
C ASP A 559 -1.64 4.18 23.24
N GLY A 560 -2.05 5.38 22.79
CA GLY A 560 -2.94 5.57 21.68
C GLY A 560 -2.35 5.07 20.36
N GLN A 561 -1.06 5.32 20.10
CA GLN A 561 -0.36 4.77 18.94
C GLN A 561 -0.31 3.24 18.98
N HIS A 562 -0.10 2.64 20.15
CA HIS A 562 -0.15 1.19 20.32
C HIS A 562 -1.56 0.63 20.06
N ILE A 563 -2.61 1.29 20.54
CA ILE A 563 -4.00 0.92 20.26
C ILE A 563 -4.29 0.98 18.76
N CYS A 564 -3.86 2.05 18.10
CA CYS A 564 -3.98 2.19 16.65
C CYS A 564 -3.28 1.03 15.92
N THR A 565 -2.05 0.68 16.32
CA THR A 565 -1.30 -0.44 15.74
C THR A 565 -2.01 -1.79 15.96
N LEU A 566 -2.59 -2.04 17.14
CA LEU A 566 -3.37 -3.25 17.40
C LEU A 566 -4.63 -3.34 16.52
N LEU A 567 -5.32 -2.22 16.30
CA LEU A 567 -6.47 -2.14 15.42
C LEU A 567 -6.08 -2.40 13.97
N LEU A 568 -4.98 -1.78 13.51
CA LEU A 568 -4.44 -2.02 12.17
C LEU A 568 -4.01 -3.47 11.98
N THR A 569 -3.41 -4.10 13.00
CA THR A 569 -3.07 -5.53 12.97
C THR A 569 -4.32 -6.40 12.79
N LEU A 570 -5.40 -6.12 13.52
CA LEU A 570 -6.67 -6.83 13.37
C LEU A 570 -7.25 -6.66 11.96
N LEU A 571 -7.27 -5.43 11.45
CA LEU A 571 -7.79 -5.13 10.12
C LEU A 571 -6.94 -5.79 9.02
N PHE A 572 -5.62 -5.70 9.13
CA PHE A 572 -4.70 -6.30 8.16
C PHE A 572 -4.79 -7.83 8.14
N ARG A 573 -4.85 -8.49 9.32
CA ARG A 573 -4.86 -9.96 9.40
C ARG A 573 -6.19 -10.60 9.03
N TYR A 574 -7.32 -9.97 9.38
CA TYR A 574 -8.63 -10.60 9.27
C TYR A 574 -9.66 -9.85 8.45
N MET A 575 -9.39 -8.60 8.07
CA MET A 575 -10.31 -7.75 7.32
C MET A 575 -9.55 -6.91 6.27
N ARG A 576 -8.48 -7.47 5.72
CA ARG A 576 -7.57 -6.81 4.79
C ARG A 576 -8.27 -6.09 3.62
N PRO A 577 -9.36 -6.64 3.02
CA PRO A 577 -10.07 -5.95 1.95
C PRO A 577 -10.62 -4.57 2.36
N LEU A 578 -10.84 -4.29 3.66
CA LEU A 578 -11.25 -2.95 4.10
C LEU A 578 -10.16 -1.90 3.89
N ILE A 579 -8.89 -2.29 4.00
CA ILE A 579 -7.74 -1.42 3.74
C ILE A 579 -7.57 -1.26 2.23
N GLU A 580 -7.58 -2.35 1.49
CA GLU A 580 -7.39 -2.38 0.03
C GLU A 580 -8.47 -1.60 -0.72
N LEU A 581 -9.72 -1.67 -0.27
CA LEU A 581 -10.85 -0.89 -0.80
C LEU A 581 -10.85 0.58 -0.33
N GLY A 582 -9.86 0.99 0.48
CA GLY A 582 -9.69 2.37 0.91
C GLY A 582 -10.68 2.85 1.97
N HIS A 583 -11.23 1.94 2.79
CA HIS A 583 -12.22 2.29 3.81
C HIS A 583 -11.62 2.68 5.17
N VAL A 584 -10.31 2.49 5.38
CA VAL A 584 -9.65 2.69 6.68
C VAL A 584 -8.88 4.01 6.71
N PHE A 585 -9.09 4.79 7.75
CA PHE A 585 -8.47 6.10 7.93
C PHE A 585 -7.99 6.28 9.37
N ILE A 586 -6.97 7.11 9.55
CA ILE A 586 -6.51 7.61 10.85
C ILE A 586 -6.90 9.08 10.94
N ALA A 587 -7.58 9.46 12.03
CA ALA A 587 -7.87 10.85 12.33
C ALA A 587 -6.59 11.58 12.74
N MET A 588 -6.42 12.79 12.26
CA MET A 588 -5.30 13.67 12.59
C MET A 588 -5.83 14.85 13.42
N PRO A 589 -5.96 14.72 14.75
CA PRO A 589 -6.31 15.84 15.60
C PRO A 589 -5.15 16.85 15.65
N PRO A 590 -5.43 18.13 15.92
CA PRO A 590 -4.37 19.13 16.09
C PRO A 590 -3.52 18.83 17.33
N LEU A 591 -2.21 19.08 17.23
CA LEU A 591 -1.29 18.97 18.35
C LEU A 591 -1.26 20.20 19.24
N TYR A 592 -1.54 21.38 18.68
CA TYR A 592 -1.49 22.64 19.41
C TYR A 592 -2.69 23.53 19.09
N ARG A 593 -3.06 24.34 20.09
CA ARG A 593 -3.98 25.48 19.99
C ARG A 593 -3.24 26.76 20.31
N LEU A 594 -3.20 27.69 19.37
CA LEU A 594 -2.66 29.03 19.54
C LEU A 594 -3.77 29.98 19.99
N LYS A 595 -3.72 30.46 21.24
CA LYS A 595 -4.74 31.30 21.85
C LYS A 595 -4.40 32.77 21.63
N TRP A 596 -4.73 33.31 20.48
CA TRP A 596 -4.53 34.71 20.19
C TRP A 596 -5.47 35.57 21.07
N SER A 597 -4.96 36.67 21.64
CA SER A 597 -5.75 37.60 22.49
C SER A 597 -6.64 38.50 21.68
N ASN A 598 -6.30 38.79 20.43
CA ASN A 598 -6.94 39.75 19.54
C ASN A 598 -7.37 39.15 18.19
N SER A 599 -7.42 37.85 18.10
CA SER A 599 -7.82 37.07 16.90
C SER A 599 -8.44 35.76 17.31
N PRO A 600 -9.20 35.09 16.47
CA PRO A 600 -9.64 33.70 16.70
C PRO A 600 -8.47 32.78 16.99
N HIS A 601 -8.72 31.74 17.78
CA HIS A 601 -7.73 30.71 18.06
C HIS A 601 -7.42 29.95 16.77
N GLU A 602 -6.17 29.50 16.65
CA GLU A 602 -5.71 28.67 15.52
C GLU A 602 -5.28 27.31 16.05
N TYR A 603 -5.55 26.28 15.25
CA TYR A 603 -5.12 24.91 15.53
C TYR A 603 -4.04 24.54 14.54
N VAL A 604 -2.99 23.88 15.01
CA VAL A 604 -1.83 23.48 14.19
C VAL A 604 -1.46 22.03 14.48
N PHE A 605 -0.93 21.35 13.48
CA PHE A 605 -0.79 19.91 13.43
C PHE A 605 0.66 19.44 13.56
N SER A 606 1.63 20.35 13.54
CA SER A 606 3.06 20.03 13.74
C SER A 606 3.78 21.13 14.50
N ASP A 607 4.98 20.82 15.02
CA ASP A 607 5.86 21.79 15.65
C ASP A 607 6.31 22.88 14.66
N GLU A 608 6.63 22.46 13.45
CA GLU A 608 7.04 23.36 12.38
C GLU A 608 5.92 24.34 12.00
N GLU A 609 4.70 23.83 11.80
CA GLU A 609 3.54 24.67 11.52
C GLU A 609 3.26 25.65 12.68
N ARG A 610 3.41 25.19 13.94
CA ARG A 610 3.29 26.04 15.13
C ARG A 610 4.23 27.22 15.05
N ASP A 611 5.52 26.98 14.77
CA ASP A 611 6.53 28.03 14.77
C ASP A 611 6.32 29.00 13.59
N GLN A 612 6.01 28.50 12.42
CA GLN A 612 5.64 29.31 11.25
C GLN A 612 4.40 30.19 11.52
N ARG A 613 3.35 29.63 12.13
CA ARG A 613 2.12 30.36 12.46
C ARG A 613 2.35 31.41 13.55
N LEU A 614 3.22 31.10 14.52
CA LEU A 614 3.61 32.07 15.57
C LEU A 614 4.35 33.24 14.97
N GLU A 615 5.30 33.01 14.07
CA GLU A 615 6.06 34.06 13.40
C GLU A 615 5.17 34.93 12.52
N ALA A 616 4.38 34.29 11.64
CA ALA A 616 3.42 35.00 10.77
C ALA A 616 2.39 35.78 11.57
N GLY A 617 1.87 35.21 12.66
CA GLY A 617 0.92 35.87 13.53
C GLY A 617 1.52 37.09 14.22
N ARG A 618 2.74 37.03 14.71
CA ARG A 618 3.46 38.17 15.29
C ARG A 618 3.70 39.26 14.25
N ALA A 619 4.11 38.92 13.05
CA ALA A 619 4.29 39.84 11.94
C ALA A 619 2.96 40.56 11.55
N ALA A 620 1.83 39.84 11.64
CA ALA A 620 0.49 40.40 11.42
C ALA A 620 -0.09 41.18 12.62
N GLY A 621 0.69 41.38 13.69
CA GLY A 621 0.25 42.13 14.88
C GLY A 621 -0.67 41.35 15.83
N LYS A 622 -0.77 40.02 15.68
CA LYS A 622 -1.49 39.16 16.63
C LYS A 622 -0.69 39.06 17.95
N ARG A 623 -1.41 38.96 19.04
CA ARG A 623 -0.81 38.87 20.39
C ARG A 623 -1.14 37.56 21.04
N ILE A 624 -0.13 36.86 21.51
CA ILE A 624 -0.26 35.61 22.26
C ILE A 624 0.08 35.84 23.73
N PRO A 625 -0.72 35.39 24.70
CA PRO A 625 -0.38 35.45 26.11
C PRO A 625 0.92 34.71 26.42
N LYS A 626 1.74 35.25 27.34
CA LYS A 626 2.97 34.58 27.78
C LYS A 626 2.69 33.28 28.57
N GLU A 627 1.60 33.27 29.33
CA GLU A 627 1.14 32.13 30.08
C GLU A 627 -0.08 31.52 29.38
N ASN A 628 -0.08 30.21 29.15
CA ASN A 628 -1.17 29.43 28.53
C ASN A 628 -1.58 29.90 27.12
N GLY A 629 -0.75 30.67 26.41
CA GLY A 629 -1.02 31.12 25.06
C GLY A 629 -0.90 30.01 24.01
N ILE A 630 -0.03 29.04 24.27
CA ILE A 630 0.15 27.82 23.43
C ILE A 630 -0.30 26.65 24.30
N GLN A 631 -1.33 25.97 23.88
CA GLN A 631 -1.81 24.75 24.53
C GLN A 631 -1.43 23.56 23.67
N ARG A 632 -0.66 22.61 24.22
CA ARG A 632 -0.40 21.31 23.59
C ARG A 632 -1.47 20.34 24.03
N TYR A 633 -2.04 19.58 23.10
CA TYR A 633 -2.94 18.49 23.39
C TYR A 633 -2.14 17.17 23.46
N LYS A 634 -2.22 16.49 24.58
CA LYS A 634 -1.59 15.16 24.78
C LYS A 634 -2.56 14.03 24.47
N GLY A 635 -3.86 14.29 24.59
CA GLY A 635 -4.91 13.33 24.27
C GLY A 635 -6.23 14.00 23.91
N LEU A 636 -7.10 13.24 23.28
CA LEU A 636 -8.46 13.66 22.86
C LEU A 636 -9.33 14.06 24.04
N GLY A 637 -9.05 13.51 25.24
CA GLY A 637 -9.76 13.85 26.47
C GLY A 637 -9.50 15.27 26.98
N GLU A 638 -8.46 15.96 26.47
CA GLU A 638 -8.16 17.36 26.79
C GLU A 638 -8.93 18.35 25.90
N MET A 639 -9.54 17.85 24.82
CA MET A 639 -10.37 18.66 23.91
C MET A 639 -11.82 18.65 24.38
N ASP A 640 -12.43 19.83 24.37
CA ASP A 640 -13.88 19.87 24.54
C ASP A 640 -14.58 19.35 23.26
N TRP A 641 -15.87 19.01 23.39
CA TRP A 641 -16.60 18.40 22.27
C TRP A 641 -16.72 19.33 21.04
N LYS A 642 -16.70 20.65 21.22
CA LYS A 642 -16.74 21.61 20.13
C LYS A 642 -15.41 21.70 19.41
N GLU A 643 -14.31 21.67 20.17
CA GLU A 643 -12.96 21.63 19.61
C GLU A 643 -12.79 20.37 18.78
N LEU A 644 -13.16 19.21 19.34
CA LEU A 644 -13.10 17.92 18.66
C LEU A 644 -13.98 17.92 17.38
N GLN A 645 -15.19 18.50 17.46
CA GLN A 645 -16.07 18.65 16.32
C GLN A 645 -15.41 19.46 15.20
N THR A 646 -14.98 20.69 15.52
CA THR A 646 -14.52 21.66 14.51
C THR A 646 -13.14 21.39 13.96
N THR A 647 -12.34 20.54 14.58
CA THR A 647 -10.96 20.21 14.14
C THR A 647 -10.79 18.83 13.56
N THR A 648 -11.55 17.84 14.08
CA THR A 648 -11.27 16.42 13.84
C THR A 648 -12.46 15.66 13.25
N MET A 649 -13.70 16.09 13.52
CA MET A 649 -14.88 15.34 13.09
C MET A 649 -15.65 15.98 11.94
N ASP A 650 -15.63 17.30 11.82
CA ASP A 650 -16.29 18.02 10.73
C ASP A 650 -15.64 17.67 9.39
N ARG A 651 -16.47 17.23 8.44
CA ARG A 651 -16.03 16.74 7.13
C ARG A 651 -15.34 17.80 6.28
N ASP A 652 -15.69 19.05 6.46
CA ASP A 652 -15.22 20.15 5.62
C ASP A 652 -13.84 20.67 6.03
N VAL A 653 -13.42 20.38 7.28
CA VAL A 653 -12.18 20.96 7.84
C VAL A 653 -11.19 19.91 8.37
N ARG A 654 -11.64 18.71 8.65
CA ARG A 654 -10.80 17.66 9.24
C ARG A 654 -9.74 17.13 8.27
N THR A 655 -8.63 16.68 8.82
CA THR A 655 -7.60 15.92 8.09
C THR A 655 -7.69 14.45 8.46
N LEU A 656 -7.78 13.58 7.46
CA LEU A 656 -7.74 12.14 7.59
C LEU A 656 -6.57 11.58 6.78
N LYS A 657 -5.76 10.71 7.39
CA LYS A 657 -4.75 9.94 6.70
C LYS A 657 -5.36 8.60 6.30
N GLN A 658 -5.47 8.33 4.99
CA GLN A 658 -5.92 7.03 4.50
C GLN A 658 -4.83 5.99 4.74
N VAL A 659 -5.22 4.81 5.20
CA VAL A 659 -4.33 3.67 5.36
C VAL A 659 -4.28 2.91 4.05
N THR A 660 -3.08 2.74 3.50
CA THR A 660 -2.82 1.97 2.28
C THR A 660 -1.87 0.82 2.57
N VAL A 661 -1.88 -0.19 1.73
CA VAL A 661 -0.89 -1.28 1.73
C VAL A 661 -0.21 -1.24 0.37
N ASP A 662 0.99 -0.68 0.31
CA ASP A 662 1.72 -0.56 -0.94
C ASP A 662 2.45 -1.87 -1.29
N GLU A 663 3.10 -2.50 -0.30
CA GLU A 663 3.77 -3.80 -0.42
C GLU A 663 3.28 -4.74 0.68
N ALA A 664 2.52 -5.77 0.29
CA ALA A 664 1.89 -6.69 1.24
C ALA A 664 2.90 -7.53 2.02
N ALA A 665 4.04 -7.90 1.40
CA ALA A 665 5.09 -8.67 2.05
C ALA A 665 5.81 -7.86 3.12
N ASP A 666 6.07 -6.58 2.84
CA ASP A 666 6.70 -5.67 3.79
C ASP A 666 5.77 -5.37 4.96
N ALA A 667 4.49 -5.08 4.67
CA ALA A 667 3.49 -4.86 5.70
C ALA A 667 3.34 -6.09 6.61
N ASP A 668 3.29 -7.29 6.04
CA ASP A 668 3.24 -8.55 6.79
C ASP A 668 4.47 -8.72 7.69
N THR A 669 5.67 -8.44 7.18
CA THR A 669 6.92 -8.48 7.94
C THR A 669 6.90 -7.45 9.07
N ILE A 670 6.52 -6.20 8.80
CA ILE A 670 6.44 -5.12 9.79
C ILE A 670 5.48 -5.49 10.92
N PHE A 671 4.29 -5.98 10.61
CA PHE A 671 3.34 -6.42 11.64
C PHE A 671 3.89 -7.58 12.46
N SER A 672 4.56 -8.56 11.83
CA SER A 672 5.16 -9.69 12.55
C SER A 672 6.33 -9.24 13.44
N VAL A 673 7.18 -8.31 13.02
CA VAL A 673 8.28 -7.74 13.82
C VAL A 673 7.74 -6.91 14.97
N LEU A 674 6.84 -5.97 14.70
CA LEU A 674 6.33 -5.04 15.71
C LEU A 674 5.40 -5.71 16.71
N MET A 675 4.55 -6.64 16.26
CA MET A 675 3.47 -7.22 17.04
C MET A 675 3.72 -8.67 17.42
N GLY A 676 4.73 -9.34 16.84
CA GLY A 676 5.13 -10.72 17.15
C GLY A 676 5.82 -10.89 18.51
N ASP A 677 6.33 -12.08 18.79
CA ASP A 677 6.94 -12.43 20.08
C ASP A 677 8.40 -11.98 20.22
N ASP A 678 9.08 -11.65 19.11
CA ASP A 678 10.49 -11.30 19.11
C ASP A 678 10.73 -9.87 19.60
N VAL A 679 11.26 -9.77 20.83
CA VAL A 679 11.59 -8.49 21.46
C VAL A 679 12.82 -7.86 20.85
N ASP A 680 13.81 -8.67 20.45
CA ASP A 680 15.10 -8.17 19.92
C ASP A 680 14.96 -7.67 18.49
N ALA A 681 14.14 -8.31 17.67
CA ALA A 681 13.80 -7.82 16.33
C ALA A 681 13.07 -6.46 16.42
N ARG A 682 12.11 -6.35 17.34
CA ARG A 682 11.40 -5.09 17.58
C ARG A 682 12.34 -3.98 18.08
N ARG A 683 13.25 -4.30 19.01
CA ARG A 683 14.24 -3.34 19.53
C ARG A 683 15.12 -2.80 18.40
N ARG A 684 15.67 -3.69 17.54
CA ARG A 684 16.47 -3.30 16.37
C ARG A 684 15.67 -2.43 15.41
N PHE A 685 14.46 -2.83 15.05
CA PHE A 685 13.58 -2.04 14.19
C PHE A 685 13.37 -0.62 14.76
N ILE A 686 13.11 -0.50 16.06
CA ILE A 686 12.95 0.81 16.72
C ILE A 686 14.25 1.61 16.68
N GLN A 687 15.41 0.99 16.90
CA GLN A 687 16.71 1.67 16.86
C GLN A 687 17.07 2.12 15.45
N GLU A 688 16.84 1.28 14.45
CA GLU A 688 17.10 1.58 13.04
C GLU A 688 16.22 2.71 12.49
N ASN A 689 14.96 2.79 12.94
CA ASN A 689 13.98 3.78 12.52
C ASN A 689 13.80 4.93 13.55
N ALA A 690 14.65 5.04 14.56
CA ALA A 690 14.53 6.09 15.59
C ALA A 690 14.66 7.51 15.02
N LYS A 691 15.40 7.67 13.94
CA LYS A 691 15.59 8.96 13.24
C LYS A 691 14.32 9.46 12.56
N ASP A 692 13.41 8.57 12.20
CA ASP A 692 12.15 8.90 11.52
C ASP A 692 11.03 9.28 12.48
N VAL A 693 11.28 9.13 13.79
CA VAL A 693 10.30 9.46 14.83
C VAL A 693 10.28 10.96 15.08
N ARG A 694 9.33 11.64 14.47
CA ARG A 694 9.15 13.09 14.63
C ARG A 694 8.48 13.51 15.94
N PHE A 695 7.92 12.57 16.72
CA PHE A 695 7.17 12.85 17.94
C PHE A 695 7.41 11.77 18.99
N LEU A 696 8.41 11.98 19.85
CA LEU A 696 8.54 11.26 21.11
C LEU A 696 8.09 12.18 22.24
N ASP A 697 6.97 11.85 22.89
CA ASP A 697 6.60 12.44 24.17
C ASP A 697 7.42 11.71 25.25
N ILE A 698 8.56 12.28 25.63
CA ILE A 698 9.43 11.78 26.71
C ILE A 698 9.02 12.44 28.00
#